data_9a966196183b8812e74f21278618066d
#
_entry.id   9a966196183b8812e74f21278618066d
#
_cell.length_a   1.000
_cell.length_b   1.000
_cell.length_c   1.000
_cell.angle_alpha   90.00
_cell.angle_beta   90.00
_cell.angle_gamma   90.00
#
_symmetry.space_group_name_H-M   'P 1'
#
loop_
_entity.id
_entity.type
_entity.pdbx_description
1 polymer ?
#
loop_
_entity_poly.entity_id
_entity_poly.type
_entity_poly.pdbx_seq_one_letter_code
_entity_poly.pdbx_strand_id
1 'polypeptide(L)'
;MGYNIHSNRKELVLVNPFQQHRWETDLTIQEGENFNLRKIMEESRGLESEEQCTAFYHADYSSLHDPFLFNDMELAVELVDQVRRQGGKILIFGDYDCDGLTSTALLLRFFHASGIHAEARIPNRLEEGYGLNEAAVEDIMRDPPALLITVDCGSSSAELVQKLMQAGIAVILTDHHELSQEEPRPLAFLNPCRRGERYPFKGLAGVGVALKFAMAMAERFCPETNPLPWISLAALGTVADSMPLLDENRALVRLGLDYFYEAAVPGLRLLGESLKPEIRKGEKPGTEFFSFSLVPRLNAAGRMGDTEPALTLLTTDDEGEALAAAAALEKQNEERRRLEREICAEAVERIHRDDPLLHRNLILLADPAWHLGVLGIVASRLSQRFQRPALVFGGDQAGEYRGSARSYGDFDILEAIASGREYCENFGGHRLAAGVSVKEAKFEDFAAALRDYAALPRSAFESTVSHHSLCILPHRYVQEESLNILNDFEPYGQANERPIFQINHLSLLNLRLVGGGEHLSVTLGLDDGREIGGIAFRSGELAKLFVRGDKVDVRAELKLHVWNEHRELQLLLHDMRFSEAERRQMEIEKEASQRWREGRPLTELESGGTLDPAMIPSFWCFLEKILKAGFRPLDTGLIGQAFRLAGGSKISVFTVERLLDLLAEMGLITLNKLQTGEVSAELCALDSSAKRPQLSAQATWKRLLAEGGVKNVG
;
A
#
# COMPACT_ATOMS: atom_id res chain seq x y z
N MET A 1 23.17 24.66 -17.54
CA MET A 1 22.91 23.34 -18.11
C MET A 1 21.50 23.36 -18.69
N GLY A 2 21.39 23.26 -20.03
CA GLY A 2 20.15 23.46 -20.76
C GLY A 2 19.21 22.25 -20.54
N TYR A 3 18.04 22.50 -20.02
CA TYR A 3 16.97 21.53 -20.05
C TYR A 3 16.38 21.44 -21.45
N ASN A 4 16.56 20.31 -22.10
CA ASN A 4 15.96 19.97 -23.38
C ASN A 4 14.44 19.81 -23.19
N ILE A 5 13.67 20.82 -23.58
CA ILE A 5 12.19 20.79 -23.63
C ILE A 5 11.82 20.31 -25.05
N HIS A 6 12.09 19.04 -25.35
CA HIS A 6 11.50 18.38 -26.51
C HIS A 6 10.94 17.01 -26.15
N SER A 7 9.68 16.84 -26.51
CA SER A 7 8.83 15.65 -26.46
C SER A 7 8.18 15.34 -25.09
N ASN A 8 6.98 15.85 -24.90
CA ASN A 8 5.78 15.01 -24.70
C ASN A 8 4.61 15.96 -24.41
N ARG A 9 3.65 16.04 -25.34
CA ARG A 9 2.28 16.50 -25.05
C ARG A 9 1.64 15.47 -24.10
N LYS A 10 2.05 15.52 -22.83
CA LYS A 10 1.30 14.91 -21.74
C LYS A 10 0.68 16.08 -20.99
N GLU A 11 -0.63 16.15 -21.02
CA GLU A 11 -1.38 16.96 -20.09
C GLU A 11 -0.78 16.70 -18.71
N LEU A 12 -0.14 17.74 -18.16
CA LEU A 12 0.12 17.79 -16.73
C LEU A 12 -1.26 17.83 -16.07
N VAL A 13 -1.76 16.69 -15.65
CA VAL A 13 -2.72 16.65 -14.56
C VAL A 13 -1.91 17.07 -13.34
N LEU A 14 -1.75 18.38 -13.17
CA LEU A 14 -1.20 18.95 -11.96
C LEU A 14 -2.22 18.63 -10.88
N VAL A 15 -1.87 17.70 -10.02
CA VAL A 15 -2.57 17.49 -8.76
C VAL A 15 -2.70 18.88 -8.14
N ASN A 16 -3.93 19.32 -7.94
CA ASN A 16 -4.19 20.61 -7.31
C ASN A 16 -3.43 20.64 -5.98
N PRO A 17 -2.39 21.49 -5.80
CA PRO A 17 -1.58 21.51 -4.57
C PRO A 17 -2.41 21.92 -3.35
N PHE A 18 -3.65 22.30 -3.57
CA PHE A 18 -4.64 22.67 -2.57
C PHE A 18 -5.72 21.58 -2.34
N GLN A 19 -5.63 20.40 -2.95
CA GLN A 19 -6.32 19.23 -2.43
C GLN A 19 -5.69 18.90 -1.08
N GLN A 20 -6.19 19.58 -0.05
CA GLN A 20 -5.79 19.41 1.32
C GLN A 20 -6.25 18.02 1.76
N HIS A 21 -5.34 17.05 1.69
CA HIS A 21 -5.51 15.86 2.50
C HIS A 21 -5.68 16.34 3.96
N ARG A 22 -6.76 15.95 4.58
CA ARG A 22 -7.00 16.27 5.99
C ARG A 22 -6.04 15.41 6.80
N TRP A 23 -5.08 16.06 7.48
CA TRP A 23 -4.20 15.39 8.41
C TRP A 23 -4.84 15.40 9.78
N GLU A 24 -4.94 14.27 10.39
CA GLU A 24 -5.46 14.06 11.72
C GLU A 24 -4.39 13.39 12.58
N THR A 25 -4.37 13.71 13.87
CA THR A 25 -3.52 13.04 14.86
C THR A 25 -4.40 12.24 15.79
N ASP A 26 -4.02 10.97 16.02
CA ASP A 26 -4.79 10.05 16.86
C ASP A 26 -4.71 10.49 18.34
N LEU A 27 -3.55 11.04 18.73
CA LEU A 27 -3.32 11.56 20.08
C LEU A 27 -2.92 13.03 20.01
N THR A 28 -3.66 13.87 20.75
CA THR A 28 -3.34 15.28 20.92
C THR A 28 -2.65 15.50 22.27
N ILE A 29 -1.40 15.91 22.23
CA ILE A 29 -0.62 16.23 23.43
C ILE A 29 -0.77 17.71 23.70
N GLN A 30 -1.22 18.09 24.91
CA GLN A 30 -1.42 19.48 25.27
C GLN A 30 -0.07 20.23 25.45
N GLU A 31 -0.03 21.50 25.05
CA GLU A 31 1.13 22.36 25.33
C GLU A 31 1.41 22.41 26.83
N GLY A 32 2.62 21.99 27.25
CA GLY A 32 3.04 21.94 28.64
C GLY A 32 3.08 20.54 29.27
N GLU A 33 2.53 19.53 28.65
CA GLU A 33 2.71 18.14 29.06
C GLU A 33 4.11 17.64 28.74
N ASN A 34 4.68 16.83 29.65
CA ASN A 34 5.95 16.15 29.39
C ASN A 34 5.74 15.11 28.29
N PHE A 35 6.19 15.43 27.07
CA PHE A 35 6.18 14.49 25.96
C PHE A 35 7.03 13.25 26.33
N ASN A 36 6.41 12.07 26.30
CA ASN A 36 7.06 10.79 26.55
C ASN A 36 6.68 9.82 25.44
N LEU A 37 7.60 9.59 24.50
CA LEU A 37 7.34 8.76 23.32
C LEU A 37 6.90 7.33 23.70
N ARG A 38 7.57 6.69 24.69
CA ARG A 38 7.20 5.35 25.13
C ARG A 38 5.76 5.27 25.62
N LYS A 39 5.38 6.21 26.50
CA LYS A 39 4.02 6.25 27.04
C LYS A 39 2.97 6.48 25.95
N ILE A 40 3.24 7.36 25.00
CA ILE A 40 2.36 7.61 23.85
C ILE A 40 2.18 6.35 23.01
N MET A 41 3.26 5.62 22.78
CA MET A 41 3.24 4.35 22.07
C MET A 41 2.45 3.27 22.83
N GLU A 42 2.59 3.18 24.14
CA GLU A 42 1.84 2.26 25.00
C GLU A 42 0.34 2.61 25.00
N GLU A 43 -0.01 3.87 25.21
CA GLU A 43 -1.40 4.36 25.19
C GLU A 43 -2.09 4.09 23.85
N SER A 44 -1.38 4.31 22.74
CA SER A 44 -1.94 4.05 21.40
C SER A 44 -2.26 2.58 21.12
N ARG A 45 -1.73 1.67 21.95
CA ARG A 45 -1.92 0.22 21.86
C ARG A 45 -2.79 -0.34 23.00
N GLY A 46 -3.34 0.54 23.83
CA GLY A 46 -4.15 0.13 24.98
C GLY A 46 -3.37 -0.62 26.06
N LEU A 47 -2.05 -0.37 26.16
CA LEU A 47 -1.19 -0.97 27.21
C LEU A 47 -1.28 -0.09 28.47
N GLU A 48 -2.25 -0.38 29.32
CA GLU A 48 -2.57 0.45 30.50
C GLU A 48 -2.01 -0.13 31.79
N SER A 49 -1.70 -1.44 31.84
CA SER A 49 -1.17 -2.09 33.03
C SER A 49 0.24 -2.65 32.82
N GLU A 50 0.97 -2.85 33.93
CA GLU A 50 2.31 -3.43 33.92
C GLU A 50 2.29 -4.87 33.38
N GLU A 51 1.23 -5.62 33.63
CA GLU A 51 1.03 -6.97 33.11
C GLU A 51 0.86 -6.95 31.57
N GLN A 52 0.05 -6.02 31.04
CA GLN A 52 -0.12 -5.87 29.59
C GLN A 52 1.19 -5.46 28.92
N CYS A 53 1.92 -4.50 29.49
CA CYS A 53 3.23 -4.10 28.99
C CYS A 53 4.21 -5.27 29.00
N THR A 54 4.26 -6.04 30.10
CA THR A 54 5.13 -7.20 30.23
C THR A 54 4.82 -8.26 29.18
N ALA A 55 3.54 -8.61 29.01
CA ALA A 55 3.09 -9.57 27.99
C ALA A 55 3.43 -9.08 26.57
N PHE A 56 3.29 -7.80 26.32
CA PHE A 56 3.58 -7.20 25.01
C PHE A 56 5.09 -7.23 24.69
N TYR A 57 5.94 -6.82 25.65
CA TYR A 57 7.39 -6.72 25.44
C TYR A 57 8.11 -8.07 25.53
N HIS A 58 7.57 -9.03 26.26
CA HIS A 58 8.19 -10.34 26.53
C HIS A 58 7.39 -11.50 25.95
N ALA A 59 6.67 -11.26 24.82
CA ALA A 59 5.98 -12.33 24.13
C ALA A 59 6.97 -13.43 23.70
N ASP A 60 6.77 -14.64 24.23
CA ASP A 60 7.59 -15.83 24.02
C ASP A 60 6.72 -17.10 23.88
N TYR A 61 7.32 -18.29 23.99
CA TYR A 61 6.60 -19.56 23.90
C TYR A 61 5.49 -19.71 24.93
N SER A 62 5.60 -19.09 26.11
CA SER A 62 4.56 -19.13 27.14
C SER A 62 3.31 -18.32 26.77
N SER A 63 3.44 -17.45 25.78
CA SER A 63 2.32 -16.67 25.21
C SER A 63 1.48 -17.46 24.23
N LEU A 64 1.91 -18.66 23.82
CA LEU A 64 1.16 -19.52 22.92
C LEU A 64 0.07 -20.26 23.69
N HIS A 65 -1.17 -20.13 23.26
CA HIS A 65 -2.29 -20.85 23.88
C HIS A 65 -2.17 -22.37 23.70
N ASP A 66 -2.74 -23.12 24.64
CA ASP A 66 -2.82 -24.58 24.58
C ASP A 66 -3.57 -25.01 23.29
N PRO A 67 -2.99 -25.85 22.41
CA PRO A 67 -3.65 -26.29 21.20
C PRO A 67 -4.95 -27.08 21.46
N PHE A 68 -5.07 -27.75 22.62
CA PHE A 68 -6.28 -28.50 22.99
C PHE A 68 -7.46 -27.60 23.38
N LEU A 69 -7.33 -26.31 23.35
CA LEU A 69 -8.43 -25.37 23.47
C LEU A 69 -9.32 -25.35 22.22
N PHE A 70 -8.83 -25.81 21.05
CA PHE A 70 -9.71 -26.06 19.89
C PHE A 70 -10.67 -27.21 20.19
N ASN A 71 -11.94 -27.00 19.87
CA ASN A 71 -13.01 -27.96 20.19
C ASN A 71 -12.75 -29.38 19.66
N ASP A 72 -12.25 -29.51 18.43
CA ASP A 72 -12.07 -30.78 17.74
C ASP A 72 -10.59 -31.26 17.71
N MET A 73 -9.67 -30.59 18.44
CA MET A 73 -8.22 -30.94 18.40
C MET A 73 -7.96 -32.37 18.85
N GLU A 74 -8.56 -32.80 19.94
CA GLU A 74 -8.42 -34.18 20.46
C GLU A 74 -8.81 -35.20 19.39
N LEU A 75 -9.98 -35.00 18.76
CA LEU A 75 -10.49 -35.87 17.70
C LEU A 75 -9.55 -35.85 16.45
N ALA A 76 -9.06 -34.68 16.05
CA ALA A 76 -8.15 -34.56 14.94
C ALA A 76 -6.84 -35.34 15.16
N VAL A 77 -6.28 -35.23 16.36
CA VAL A 77 -5.06 -35.95 16.77
C VAL A 77 -5.29 -37.46 16.81
N GLU A 78 -6.44 -37.92 17.36
CA GLU A 78 -6.81 -39.34 17.39
C GLU A 78 -6.97 -39.94 15.98
N LEU A 79 -7.58 -39.20 15.05
CA LEU A 79 -7.72 -39.64 13.66
C LEU A 79 -6.37 -39.82 12.96
N VAL A 80 -5.44 -38.87 13.14
CA VAL A 80 -4.07 -39.00 12.59
C VAL A 80 -3.37 -40.21 13.19
N ASP A 81 -3.42 -40.38 14.51
CA ASP A 81 -2.78 -41.51 15.19
C ASP A 81 -3.36 -42.86 14.74
N GLN A 82 -4.67 -42.95 14.52
CA GLN A 82 -5.32 -44.16 14.00
C GLN A 82 -4.81 -44.47 12.59
N VAL A 83 -4.81 -43.49 11.68
CA VAL A 83 -4.35 -43.68 10.28
C VAL A 83 -2.86 -44.05 10.24
N ARG A 84 -2.02 -43.38 11.04
CA ARG A 84 -0.60 -43.68 11.20
C ARG A 84 -0.37 -45.14 11.62
N ARG A 85 -1.06 -45.63 12.66
CA ARG A 85 -0.94 -47.01 13.14
C ARG A 85 -1.37 -48.04 12.11
N GLN A 86 -2.30 -47.69 11.22
CA GLN A 86 -2.79 -48.55 10.14
C GLN A 86 -1.92 -48.48 8.88
N GLY A 87 -0.92 -47.60 8.83
CA GLY A 87 -0.11 -47.36 7.65
C GLY A 87 -0.89 -46.77 6.48
N GLY A 88 -1.97 -46.02 6.78
CA GLY A 88 -2.83 -45.38 5.78
C GLY A 88 -2.15 -44.17 5.14
N LYS A 89 -2.53 -43.86 3.88
CA LYS A 89 -2.04 -42.71 3.13
C LYS A 89 -2.68 -41.43 3.70
N ILE A 90 -1.84 -40.43 4.03
CA ILE A 90 -2.28 -39.08 4.42
C ILE A 90 -2.00 -38.13 3.25
N LEU A 91 -3.00 -37.36 2.84
CA LEU A 91 -2.86 -36.28 1.86
C LEU A 91 -3.12 -34.94 2.52
N ILE A 92 -2.18 -34.02 2.38
CA ILE A 92 -2.32 -32.61 2.80
C ILE A 92 -2.73 -31.82 1.56
N PHE A 93 -3.83 -31.12 1.60
CA PHE A 93 -4.31 -30.23 0.54
C PHE A 93 -4.22 -28.78 1.03
N GLY A 94 -3.29 -27.99 0.45
CA GLY A 94 -3.05 -26.62 0.83
C GLY A 94 -3.48 -25.61 -0.24
N ASP A 95 -3.47 -24.32 0.12
CA ASP A 95 -3.62 -23.26 -0.88
C ASP A 95 -2.27 -22.88 -1.53
N TYR A 96 -2.32 -22.15 -2.64
CA TYR A 96 -1.17 -21.79 -3.48
C TYR A 96 -0.43 -20.53 -3.04
N ASP A 97 -0.91 -19.79 -2.06
CA ASP A 97 -0.25 -18.60 -1.56
C ASP A 97 0.76 -18.91 -0.43
N CYS A 98 1.39 -17.89 0.11
CA CYS A 98 2.45 -18.07 1.08
C CYS A 98 1.95 -18.70 2.38
N ASP A 99 0.72 -18.43 2.83
CA ASP A 99 0.17 -19.04 4.03
C ASP A 99 -0.14 -20.52 3.81
N GLY A 100 -0.82 -20.87 2.72
CA GLY A 100 -1.10 -22.25 2.34
C GLY A 100 0.19 -23.06 2.11
N LEU A 101 1.19 -22.48 1.43
CA LEU A 101 2.49 -23.12 1.21
C LEU A 101 3.26 -23.38 2.51
N THR A 102 3.30 -22.40 3.42
CA THR A 102 4.00 -22.55 4.71
C THR A 102 3.25 -23.50 5.64
N SER A 103 1.91 -23.51 5.61
CA SER A 103 1.06 -24.47 6.34
C SER A 103 1.33 -25.91 5.88
N THR A 104 1.32 -26.12 4.57
CA THR A 104 1.61 -27.42 3.95
C THR A 104 3.02 -27.89 4.29
N ALA A 105 4.02 -27.02 4.14
CA ALA A 105 5.42 -27.35 4.43
C ALA A 105 5.64 -27.69 5.91
N LEU A 106 5.01 -26.98 6.82
CA LEU A 106 5.10 -27.22 8.26
C LEU A 106 4.59 -28.61 8.61
N LEU A 107 3.41 -29.00 8.13
CA LEU A 107 2.85 -30.33 8.39
C LEU A 107 3.66 -31.44 7.70
N LEU A 108 4.12 -31.24 6.45
CA LEU A 108 5.00 -32.20 5.78
C LEU A 108 6.27 -32.46 6.57
N ARG A 109 6.95 -31.41 7.03
CA ARG A 109 8.15 -31.50 7.87
C ARG A 109 7.88 -32.22 9.18
N PHE A 110 6.75 -31.90 9.84
CA PHE A 110 6.35 -32.57 11.07
C PHE A 110 6.14 -34.07 10.84
N PHE A 111 5.39 -34.45 9.82
CA PHE A 111 5.11 -35.86 9.51
C PHE A 111 6.40 -36.60 9.13
N HIS A 112 7.24 -36.01 8.28
CA HIS A 112 8.52 -36.60 7.91
C HIS A 112 9.43 -36.82 9.13
N ALA A 113 9.59 -35.82 9.99
CA ALA A 113 10.39 -35.92 11.22
C ALA A 113 9.83 -36.95 12.21
N SER A 114 8.50 -37.17 12.19
CA SER A 114 7.80 -38.18 13.00
C SER A 114 7.77 -39.56 12.35
N GLY A 115 8.39 -39.77 11.20
CA GLY A 115 8.37 -41.04 10.46
C GLY A 115 6.98 -41.38 9.88
N ILE A 116 6.10 -40.41 9.70
CA ILE A 116 4.76 -40.58 9.13
C ILE A 116 4.81 -40.20 7.64
N HIS A 117 4.35 -41.10 6.80
CA HIS A 117 4.27 -40.83 5.36
C HIS A 117 3.05 -39.95 5.04
N ALA A 118 3.30 -38.78 4.47
CA ALA A 118 2.27 -37.87 3.98
C ALA A 118 2.69 -37.28 2.63
N GLU A 119 1.72 -37.06 1.76
CA GLU A 119 1.89 -36.37 0.47
C GLU A 119 1.18 -35.02 0.52
N ALA A 120 1.57 -34.09 -0.36
CA ALA A 120 0.90 -32.81 -0.50
C ALA A 120 0.36 -32.59 -1.90
N ARG A 121 -0.74 -31.83 -1.98
CA ARG A 121 -1.29 -31.30 -3.23
C ARG A 121 -1.60 -29.83 -3.04
N ILE A 122 -1.10 -29.00 -3.96
CA ILE A 122 -1.42 -27.58 -4.06
C ILE A 122 -2.17 -27.37 -5.38
N PRO A 123 -3.35 -26.71 -5.40
CA PRO A 123 -4.10 -26.47 -6.64
C PRO A 123 -3.38 -25.46 -7.54
N ASN A 124 -3.53 -25.63 -8.85
CA ASN A 124 -3.02 -24.64 -9.81
C ASN A 124 -3.99 -23.45 -9.87
N ARG A 125 -3.54 -22.29 -9.41
CA ARG A 125 -4.35 -21.06 -9.38
C ARG A 125 -4.95 -20.67 -10.73
N LEU A 126 -4.21 -20.89 -11.84
CA LEU A 126 -4.61 -20.45 -13.17
C LEU A 126 -5.65 -21.38 -13.79
N GLU A 127 -5.56 -22.67 -13.50
CA GLU A 127 -6.39 -23.73 -14.08
C GLU A 127 -7.55 -24.12 -13.15
N GLU A 128 -7.26 -24.34 -11.85
CA GLU A 128 -8.19 -24.90 -10.90
C GLU A 128 -8.87 -23.81 -10.02
N GLY A 129 -8.23 -22.66 -9.82
CA GLY A 129 -8.74 -21.59 -8.98
C GLY A 129 -8.31 -21.71 -7.51
N TYR A 130 -9.14 -21.21 -6.58
CA TYR A 130 -8.86 -21.16 -5.15
C TYR A 130 -9.41 -22.37 -4.40
N GLY A 131 -8.59 -22.93 -3.51
CA GLY A 131 -9.00 -23.92 -2.51
C GLY A 131 -9.52 -25.24 -3.08
N LEU A 132 -10.29 -25.95 -2.28
CA LEU A 132 -10.91 -27.21 -2.66
C LEU A 132 -11.98 -26.96 -3.73
N ASN A 133 -11.84 -27.61 -4.90
CA ASN A 133 -12.70 -27.47 -6.06
C ASN A 133 -13.10 -28.82 -6.65
N GLU A 134 -14.04 -28.84 -7.58
CA GLU A 134 -14.56 -30.10 -8.17
C GLU A 134 -13.48 -30.95 -8.81
N ALA A 135 -12.55 -30.33 -9.60
CA ALA A 135 -11.48 -31.05 -10.27
C ALA A 135 -10.52 -31.71 -9.26
N ALA A 136 -10.17 -30.96 -8.20
CA ALA A 136 -9.33 -31.48 -7.12
C ALA A 136 -10.01 -32.67 -6.39
N VAL A 137 -11.32 -32.56 -6.11
CA VAL A 137 -12.10 -33.61 -5.47
C VAL A 137 -12.16 -34.85 -6.36
N GLU A 138 -12.38 -34.70 -7.66
CA GLU A 138 -12.36 -35.83 -8.61
C GLU A 138 -11.00 -36.53 -8.67
N ASP A 139 -9.91 -35.78 -8.64
CA ASP A 139 -8.56 -36.36 -8.61
C ASP A 139 -8.29 -37.10 -7.30
N ILE A 140 -8.65 -36.52 -6.16
CA ILE A 140 -8.53 -37.16 -4.84
C ILE A 140 -9.34 -38.46 -4.79
N MET A 141 -10.52 -38.50 -5.40
CA MET A 141 -11.38 -39.70 -5.46
C MET A 141 -10.83 -40.81 -6.39
N ARG A 142 -9.95 -40.49 -7.34
CA ARG A 142 -9.29 -41.52 -8.20
C ARG A 142 -8.21 -42.30 -7.44
N ASP A 143 -7.49 -41.64 -6.52
CA ASP A 143 -6.49 -42.27 -5.65
C ASP A 143 -6.75 -41.83 -4.17
N PRO A 144 -7.80 -42.40 -3.54
CA PRO A 144 -8.31 -41.92 -2.30
C PRO A 144 -7.32 -42.13 -1.14
N PRO A 145 -6.95 -41.05 -0.40
CA PRO A 145 -6.21 -41.19 0.84
C PRO A 145 -7.09 -41.78 1.95
N ALA A 146 -6.47 -42.39 2.94
CA ALA A 146 -7.16 -42.76 4.16
C ALA A 146 -7.59 -41.53 4.98
N LEU A 147 -6.80 -40.46 4.88
CA LEU A 147 -7.06 -39.18 5.55
C LEU A 147 -6.66 -38.01 4.64
N LEU A 148 -7.59 -37.10 4.44
CA LEU A 148 -7.34 -35.80 3.82
C LEU A 148 -7.26 -34.74 4.94
N ILE A 149 -6.21 -33.95 4.95
CA ILE A 149 -6.04 -32.78 5.82
C ILE A 149 -6.00 -31.55 4.92
N THR A 150 -6.97 -30.65 5.02
CA THR A 150 -6.86 -29.35 4.35
C THR A 150 -6.09 -28.37 5.22
N VAL A 151 -5.32 -27.47 4.62
CA VAL A 151 -4.65 -26.38 5.32
C VAL A 151 -4.92 -25.08 4.59
N ASP A 152 -5.29 -24.03 5.31
CA ASP A 152 -5.55 -22.69 4.80
C ASP A 152 -6.66 -22.65 3.73
N CYS A 153 -7.56 -23.61 3.74
CA CYS A 153 -8.71 -23.67 2.85
C CYS A 153 -9.77 -24.66 3.34
N GLY A 154 -10.97 -24.55 2.76
CA GLY A 154 -12.06 -25.53 2.97
C GLY A 154 -13.25 -25.01 3.76
N SER A 155 -13.14 -23.91 4.48
CA SER A 155 -14.23 -23.32 5.29
C SER A 155 -15.47 -22.94 4.48
N SER A 156 -15.34 -22.74 3.19
CA SER A 156 -16.43 -22.45 2.24
C SER A 156 -16.86 -23.63 1.39
N SER A 157 -16.29 -24.84 1.60
CA SER A 157 -16.43 -26.00 0.69
C SER A 157 -17.34 -27.10 1.25
N ALA A 158 -18.48 -26.74 1.87
CA ALA A 158 -19.36 -27.67 2.57
C ALA A 158 -19.81 -28.87 1.69
N GLU A 159 -20.28 -28.62 0.46
CA GLU A 159 -20.72 -29.67 -0.48
C GLU A 159 -19.59 -30.60 -0.88
N LEU A 160 -18.39 -30.07 -1.16
CA LEU A 160 -17.22 -30.83 -1.58
C LEU A 160 -16.68 -31.71 -0.43
N VAL A 161 -16.63 -31.17 0.77
CA VAL A 161 -16.28 -31.95 1.97
C VAL A 161 -17.26 -33.09 2.17
N GLN A 162 -18.56 -32.84 2.03
CA GLN A 162 -19.58 -33.87 2.12
C GLN A 162 -19.41 -34.96 1.04
N LYS A 163 -19.09 -34.60 -0.21
CA LYS A 163 -18.83 -35.51 -1.32
C LYS A 163 -17.65 -36.44 -1.00
N LEU A 164 -16.55 -35.90 -0.48
CA LEU A 164 -15.38 -36.69 -0.03
C LEU A 164 -15.73 -37.64 1.11
N MET A 165 -16.46 -37.18 2.10
CA MET A 165 -16.90 -37.99 3.23
C MET A 165 -17.82 -39.14 2.80
N GLN A 166 -18.71 -38.88 1.84
CA GLN A 166 -19.58 -39.93 1.25
C GLN A 166 -18.81 -40.96 0.46
N ALA A 167 -17.68 -40.58 -0.14
CA ALA A 167 -16.76 -41.49 -0.80
C ALA A 167 -15.91 -42.33 0.18
N GLY A 168 -16.06 -42.14 1.47
CA GLY A 168 -15.34 -42.89 2.52
C GLY A 168 -13.98 -42.32 2.90
N ILE A 169 -13.65 -41.11 2.47
CA ILE A 169 -12.40 -40.42 2.79
C ILE A 169 -12.60 -39.66 4.11
N ALA A 170 -11.76 -39.95 5.12
CA ALA A 170 -11.74 -39.16 6.36
C ALA A 170 -11.20 -37.77 6.06
N VAL A 171 -11.85 -36.71 6.59
CA VAL A 171 -11.46 -35.31 6.37
C VAL A 171 -11.23 -34.60 7.70
N ILE A 172 -10.04 -34.04 7.87
CA ILE A 172 -9.73 -33.01 8.88
C ILE A 172 -9.59 -31.70 8.11
N LEU A 173 -10.34 -30.68 8.50
CA LEU A 173 -10.28 -29.36 7.92
C LEU A 173 -9.55 -28.43 8.89
N THR A 174 -8.44 -27.84 8.45
CA THR A 174 -7.73 -26.77 9.18
C THR A 174 -7.75 -25.51 8.34
N ASP A 175 -8.28 -24.42 8.89
CA ASP A 175 -8.49 -23.18 8.17
C ASP A 175 -8.59 -22.02 9.18
N HIS A 176 -8.61 -20.79 8.69
CA HIS A 176 -8.80 -19.59 9.49
C HIS A 176 -9.80 -18.60 8.86
N HIS A 177 -10.20 -18.86 7.64
CA HIS A 177 -11.13 -18.00 6.90
C HIS A 177 -12.49 -17.93 7.57
N GLU A 178 -13.20 -16.81 7.36
CA GLU A 178 -14.57 -16.65 7.79
C GLU A 178 -15.49 -17.70 7.16
N LEU A 179 -16.48 -18.13 7.91
CA LEU A 179 -17.40 -19.17 7.46
C LEU A 179 -18.46 -18.60 6.53
N SER A 180 -18.79 -19.36 5.50
CA SER A 180 -19.98 -19.15 4.68
C SER A 180 -21.28 -19.40 5.50
N GLN A 181 -22.43 -19.18 4.87
CA GLN A 181 -23.72 -19.47 5.52
C GLN A 181 -23.86 -20.96 5.86
N GLU A 182 -23.36 -21.84 5.01
CA GLU A 182 -23.34 -23.28 5.20
C GLU A 182 -21.96 -23.72 5.68
N GLU A 183 -21.91 -24.22 6.92
CA GLU A 183 -20.68 -24.69 7.56
C GLU A 183 -20.36 -26.13 7.12
N PRO A 184 -19.11 -26.42 6.66
CA PRO A 184 -18.70 -27.77 6.32
C PRO A 184 -18.72 -28.69 7.56
N ARG A 185 -18.95 -30.01 7.34
CA ARG A 185 -19.03 -31.01 8.41
C ARG A 185 -18.01 -32.12 8.19
N PRO A 186 -16.70 -31.83 8.31
CA PRO A 186 -15.65 -32.85 8.32
C PRO A 186 -15.73 -33.71 9.58
N LEU A 187 -14.83 -34.69 9.74
CA LEU A 187 -14.69 -35.42 10.98
C LEU A 187 -14.14 -34.54 12.12
N ALA A 188 -13.18 -33.70 11.82
CA ALA A 188 -12.66 -32.69 12.73
C ALA A 188 -12.47 -31.36 12.01
N PHE A 189 -12.82 -30.26 12.65
CA PHE A 189 -12.75 -28.93 12.08
C PHE A 189 -12.00 -27.96 13.02
N LEU A 190 -10.77 -27.61 12.64
CA LEU A 190 -9.89 -26.69 13.35
C LEU A 190 -9.92 -25.34 12.64
N ASN A 191 -10.78 -24.44 13.10
CA ASN A 191 -10.84 -23.07 12.61
C ASN A 191 -11.22 -22.14 13.77
N PRO A 192 -10.37 -21.17 14.14
CA PRO A 192 -10.63 -20.28 15.27
C PRO A 192 -11.89 -19.43 15.07
N CYS A 193 -12.31 -19.18 13.82
CA CYS A 193 -13.52 -18.40 13.48
C CYS A 193 -14.80 -19.23 13.46
N ARG A 194 -14.73 -20.56 13.70
CA ARG A 194 -15.89 -21.46 13.72
C ARG A 194 -16.90 -21.04 14.77
N ARG A 195 -18.20 -21.21 14.47
CA ARG A 195 -19.27 -20.91 15.41
C ARG A 195 -19.19 -21.80 16.65
N GLY A 196 -19.17 -21.18 17.81
CA GLY A 196 -19.05 -21.89 19.10
C GLY A 196 -17.65 -22.42 19.40
N GLU A 197 -16.63 -22.06 18.63
CA GLU A 197 -15.24 -22.40 18.91
C GLU A 197 -14.74 -21.68 20.18
N ARG A 198 -14.09 -22.44 21.06
CA ARG A 198 -13.60 -21.96 22.37
C ARG A 198 -12.18 -21.42 22.31
N TYR A 199 -11.47 -21.67 21.20
CA TYR A 199 -10.10 -21.15 21.05
C TYR A 199 -10.09 -19.63 21.23
N PRO A 200 -9.25 -19.09 22.13
CA PRO A 200 -9.40 -17.72 22.61
C PRO A 200 -9.06 -16.66 21.56
N PHE A 201 -8.08 -16.95 20.71
CA PHE A 201 -7.58 -16.00 19.70
C PHE A 201 -8.11 -16.35 18.31
N LYS A 202 -8.84 -15.40 17.70
CA LYS A 202 -9.49 -15.61 16.38
C LYS A 202 -8.62 -15.19 15.19
N GLY A 203 -7.48 -14.56 15.46
CA GLY A 203 -6.62 -13.96 14.46
C GLY A 203 -5.46 -14.84 13.98
N LEU A 204 -5.50 -16.17 14.20
CA LEU A 204 -4.47 -17.06 13.63
C LEU A 204 -4.55 -17.09 12.09
N ALA A 205 -3.39 -17.17 11.43
CA ALA A 205 -3.27 -17.57 10.03
C ALA A 205 -3.45 -19.08 9.87
N GLY A 206 -3.63 -19.58 8.64
CA GLY A 206 -3.69 -21.02 8.36
C GLY A 206 -2.47 -21.75 8.89
N VAL A 207 -1.27 -21.20 8.72
CA VAL A 207 -0.02 -21.77 9.27
C VAL A 207 0.02 -21.76 10.80
N GLY A 208 -0.62 -20.80 11.45
CA GLY A 208 -0.77 -20.78 12.90
C GLY A 208 -1.61 -21.94 13.38
N VAL A 209 -2.73 -22.24 12.72
CA VAL A 209 -3.57 -23.41 13.01
C VAL A 209 -2.80 -24.71 12.74
N ALA A 210 -2.06 -24.80 11.63
CA ALA A 210 -1.21 -25.94 11.31
C ALA A 210 -0.11 -26.18 12.39
N LEU A 211 0.52 -25.11 12.90
CA LEU A 211 1.48 -25.21 13.99
C LEU A 211 0.82 -25.75 15.28
N LYS A 212 -0.35 -25.23 15.65
CA LYS A 212 -1.12 -25.74 16.81
C LYS A 212 -1.45 -27.21 16.66
N PHE A 213 -1.84 -27.63 15.47
CA PHE A 213 -2.12 -29.04 15.19
C PHE A 213 -0.85 -29.90 15.31
N ALA A 214 0.29 -29.45 14.80
CA ALA A 214 1.58 -30.13 14.94
C ALA A 214 2.00 -30.23 16.44
N MET A 215 1.80 -29.16 17.23
CA MET A 215 2.07 -29.15 18.67
C MET A 215 1.23 -30.20 19.42
N ALA A 216 -0.07 -30.26 19.11
CA ALA A 216 -0.97 -31.24 19.73
C ALA A 216 -0.60 -32.68 19.38
N MET A 217 -0.23 -32.95 18.10
CA MET A 217 0.25 -34.27 17.67
C MET A 217 1.57 -34.65 18.35
N ALA A 218 2.50 -33.70 18.48
CA ALA A 218 3.74 -33.90 19.19
C ALA A 218 3.50 -34.31 20.66
N GLU A 219 2.64 -33.59 21.36
CA GLU A 219 2.31 -33.87 22.76
C GLU A 219 1.71 -35.26 22.95
N ARG A 220 0.85 -35.71 22.02
CA ARG A 220 0.09 -36.97 22.17
C ARG A 220 0.86 -38.22 21.79
N PHE A 221 1.59 -38.21 20.68
CA PHE A 221 2.17 -39.45 20.16
C PHE A 221 3.54 -39.31 19.52
N CYS A 222 4.10 -38.11 19.41
CA CYS A 222 5.43 -37.87 18.89
C CYS A 222 6.25 -36.89 19.77
N PRO A 223 6.40 -37.15 21.07
CA PRO A 223 7.00 -36.19 22.01
C PRO A 223 8.48 -35.87 21.72
N GLU A 224 9.16 -36.72 20.93
CA GLU A 224 10.51 -36.47 20.42
C GLU A 224 10.57 -35.49 19.25
N THR A 225 9.43 -35.23 18.59
CA THR A 225 9.34 -34.32 17.45
C THR A 225 8.83 -32.97 17.93
N ASN A 226 9.74 -32.00 18.09
CA ASN A 226 9.36 -30.65 18.46
C ASN A 226 9.06 -29.82 17.21
N PRO A 227 7.84 -29.27 17.00
CA PRO A 227 7.51 -28.45 15.83
C PRO A 227 8.02 -27.00 15.94
N LEU A 228 8.43 -26.55 17.11
CA LEU A 228 8.86 -25.16 17.34
C LEU A 228 10.07 -24.70 16.50
N PRO A 229 11.04 -25.55 16.08
CA PRO A 229 12.07 -25.15 15.12
C PRO A 229 11.51 -24.60 13.80
N TRP A 230 10.27 -24.96 13.42
CA TRP A 230 9.62 -24.46 12.20
C TRP A 230 8.75 -23.23 12.43
N ILE A 231 8.87 -22.57 13.60
CA ILE A 231 8.11 -21.35 13.91
C ILE A 231 8.39 -20.19 12.91
N SER A 232 9.54 -20.22 12.22
CA SER A 232 9.85 -19.29 11.14
C SER A 232 8.88 -19.41 9.96
N LEU A 233 8.35 -20.62 9.67
CA LEU A 233 7.29 -20.82 8.68
C LEU A 233 5.97 -20.20 9.16
N ALA A 234 5.63 -20.43 10.44
CA ALA A 234 4.43 -19.85 11.03
C ALA A 234 4.48 -18.32 11.03
N ALA A 235 5.63 -17.73 11.36
CA ALA A 235 5.84 -16.30 11.29
C ALA A 235 5.68 -15.76 9.86
N LEU A 236 6.25 -16.47 8.88
CA LEU A 236 6.24 -16.06 7.48
C LEU A 236 4.81 -16.06 6.90
N GLY A 237 4.02 -17.12 7.11
CA GLY A 237 2.63 -17.18 6.66
C GLY A 237 1.75 -16.16 7.38
N THR A 238 1.90 -16.00 8.71
CA THR A 238 1.18 -14.98 9.49
C THR A 238 1.40 -13.56 8.97
N VAL A 239 2.66 -13.22 8.62
CA VAL A 239 3.01 -11.92 8.03
C VAL A 239 2.49 -11.80 6.60
N ALA A 240 2.55 -12.90 5.82
CA ALA A 240 2.12 -12.93 4.43
C ALA A 240 0.63 -12.66 4.27
N ASP A 241 -0.17 -13.25 5.15
CA ASP A 241 -1.61 -13.11 5.16
C ASP A 241 -2.10 -11.85 5.92
N SER A 242 -1.14 -11.01 6.33
CA SER A 242 -1.43 -9.75 7.02
C SER A 242 -2.30 -9.92 8.27
N MET A 243 -2.08 -10.99 9.02
CA MET A 243 -2.84 -11.25 10.25
C MET A 243 -2.45 -10.27 11.37
N PRO A 244 -3.38 -9.98 12.32
CA PRO A 244 -3.10 -9.05 13.39
C PRO A 244 -1.94 -9.53 14.28
N LEU A 245 -0.91 -8.69 14.46
CA LEU A 245 0.27 -8.98 15.31
C LEU A 245 -0.04 -8.69 16.78
N LEU A 246 -1.11 -9.29 17.27
CA LEU A 246 -1.58 -9.24 18.64
C LEU A 246 -1.54 -10.65 19.24
N ASP A 247 -1.68 -10.74 20.57
CA ASP A 247 -1.76 -11.98 21.31
C ASP A 247 -0.64 -12.97 20.87
N GLU A 248 -0.98 -14.23 20.58
CA GLU A 248 0.01 -15.24 20.20
C GLU A 248 0.64 -15.03 18.81
N ASN A 249 -0.01 -14.34 17.87
CA ASN A 249 0.63 -13.98 16.59
C ASN A 249 1.84 -13.08 16.81
N ARG A 250 1.78 -12.18 17.79
CA ARG A 250 2.95 -11.38 18.16
C ARG A 250 4.12 -12.25 18.63
N ALA A 251 3.84 -13.24 19.48
CA ALA A 251 4.84 -14.21 19.93
C ALA A 251 5.37 -15.07 18.78
N LEU A 252 4.49 -15.61 17.93
CA LEU A 252 4.85 -16.42 16.76
C LEU A 252 5.81 -15.65 15.84
N VAL A 253 5.45 -14.42 15.48
CA VAL A 253 6.25 -13.61 14.55
C VAL A 253 7.57 -13.20 15.20
N ARG A 254 7.58 -12.77 16.46
CA ARG A 254 8.79 -12.42 17.18
C ARG A 254 9.77 -13.58 17.24
N LEU A 255 9.29 -14.74 17.70
CA LEU A 255 10.10 -15.96 17.79
C LEU A 255 10.61 -16.41 16.42
N GLY A 256 9.74 -16.37 15.39
CA GLY A 256 10.14 -16.75 14.04
C GLY A 256 11.19 -15.83 13.42
N LEU A 257 11.19 -14.54 13.76
CA LEU A 257 12.24 -13.58 13.37
C LEU A 257 13.53 -13.80 14.19
N ASP A 258 13.42 -14.03 15.50
CA ASP A 258 14.55 -14.24 16.40
C ASP A 258 15.32 -15.53 16.05
N TYR A 259 14.61 -16.60 15.73
CA TYR A 259 15.18 -17.89 15.39
C TYR A 259 15.36 -18.14 13.89
N PHE A 260 15.15 -17.13 13.05
CA PHE A 260 15.22 -17.27 11.59
C PHE A 260 16.52 -17.90 11.09
N TYR A 261 17.64 -17.67 11.78
CA TYR A 261 18.94 -18.24 11.44
C TYR A 261 19.19 -19.62 12.01
N GLU A 262 18.86 -19.80 13.28
CA GLU A 262 19.25 -20.96 14.07
C GLU A 262 18.36 -22.17 13.80
N ALA A 263 17.09 -21.89 13.50
CA ALA A 263 16.05 -22.90 13.34
C ALA A 263 15.30 -22.80 12.00
N ALA A 264 15.77 -21.95 11.09
CA ALA A 264 15.09 -21.82 9.80
C ALA A 264 15.28 -23.08 8.97
N VAL A 265 14.23 -23.40 8.25
CA VAL A 265 14.28 -24.30 7.11
C VAL A 265 15.47 -23.91 6.22
N PRO A 266 16.37 -24.83 5.84
CA PRO A 266 17.59 -24.50 5.11
C PRO A 266 17.35 -23.66 3.86
N GLY A 267 16.33 -23.99 3.07
CA GLY A 267 15.98 -23.23 1.87
C GLY A 267 15.55 -21.79 2.17
N LEU A 268 14.76 -21.58 3.23
CA LEU A 268 14.31 -20.23 3.62
C LEU A 268 15.50 -19.38 4.10
N ARG A 269 16.44 -19.98 4.84
CA ARG A 269 17.68 -19.33 5.24
C ARG A 269 18.54 -18.93 4.04
N LEU A 270 18.78 -19.87 3.11
CA LEU A 270 19.57 -19.62 1.89
C LEU A 270 18.97 -18.53 1.01
N LEU A 271 17.65 -18.55 0.82
CA LEU A 271 16.94 -17.48 0.10
C LEU A 271 17.11 -16.14 0.83
N GLY A 272 16.96 -16.11 2.15
CA GLY A 272 17.13 -14.91 2.96
C GLY A 272 18.54 -14.32 2.84
N GLU A 273 19.56 -15.15 2.94
CA GLU A 273 20.97 -14.75 2.80
C GLU A 273 21.33 -14.24 1.40
N SER A 274 20.69 -14.78 0.35
CA SER A 274 20.91 -14.31 -1.02
C SER A 274 20.32 -12.92 -1.25
N LEU A 275 19.22 -12.60 -0.58
CA LEU A 275 18.50 -11.33 -0.73
C LEU A 275 19.05 -10.22 0.17
N LYS A 276 19.53 -10.57 1.35
CA LYS A 276 20.09 -9.65 2.35
C LYS A 276 21.34 -10.26 2.97
N PRO A 277 22.52 -10.05 2.36
CA PRO A 277 23.78 -10.65 2.85
C PRO A 277 24.15 -10.26 4.29
N GLU A 278 23.63 -9.15 4.80
CA GLU A 278 23.83 -8.71 6.20
C GLU A 278 23.25 -9.70 7.20
N ILE A 279 22.23 -10.42 6.78
CA ILE A 279 21.65 -11.52 7.53
C ILE A 279 22.75 -12.56 7.88
N ARG A 280 23.65 -12.92 6.99
CA ARG A 280 24.81 -13.82 7.29
C ARG A 280 25.71 -13.31 8.42
N LYS A 281 25.72 -12.01 8.66
CA LYS A 281 26.49 -11.37 9.73
C LYS A 281 25.77 -11.36 11.09
N GLY A 282 24.60 -12.01 11.20
CA GLY A 282 23.80 -12.10 12.42
C GLY A 282 22.84 -10.93 12.62
N GLU A 283 22.57 -10.14 11.58
CA GLU A 283 21.52 -9.12 11.64
C GLU A 283 20.14 -9.80 11.60
N LYS A 284 19.29 -9.52 12.60
CA LYS A 284 17.93 -10.08 12.64
C LYS A 284 17.07 -9.49 11.52
N PRO A 285 16.29 -10.32 10.78
CA PRO A 285 15.32 -9.81 9.84
C PRO A 285 14.15 -9.15 10.59
N GLY A 286 13.57 -8.10 10.02
CA GLY A 286 12.29 -7.56 10.47
C GLY A 286 11.12 -8.07 9.62
N THR A 287 9.88 -7.78 10.04
CA THR A 287 8.67 -8.14 9.27
C THR A 287 8.66 -7.55 7.87
N GLU A 288 9.26 -6.38 7.66
CA GLU A 288 9.39 -5.76 6.33
C GLU A 288 10.20 -6.65 5.38
N PHE A 289 11.24 -7.33 5.86
CA PHE A 289 12.00 -8.26 5.05
C PHE A 289 11.14 -9.46 4.61
N PHE A 290 10.31 -9.99 5.51
CA PHE A 290 9.34 -11.03 5.16
C PHE A 290 8.36 -10.51 4.10
N SER A 291 7.67 -9.41 4.38
CA SER A 291 6.60 -8.86 3.52
C SER A 291 7.08 -8.43 2.14
N PHE A 292 8.28 -7.82 2.03
CA PHE A 292 8.73 -7.22 0.78
C PHE A 292 9.81 -8.02 0.04
N SER A 293 10.44 -9.00 0.72
CA SER A 293 11.49 -9.80 0.09
C SER A 293 11.12 -11.28 -0.06
N LEU A 294 10.71 -11.96 1.00
CA LEU A 294 10.42 -13.41 0.95
C LEU A 294 9.03 -13.71 0.37
N VAL A 295 7.99 -13.11 0.96
CA VAL A 295 6.58 -13.33 0.56
C VAL A 295 6.32 -13.10 -0.92
N PRO A 296 6.82 -12.02 -1.58
CA PRO A 296 6.57 -11.82 -3.01
C PRO A 296 7.14 -12.91 -3.91
N ARG A 297 8.21 -13.61 -3.49
CA ARG A 297 8.80 -14.72 -4.24
C ARG A 297 7.98 -15.99 -4.10
N LEU A 298 7.58 -16.33 -2.89
CA LEU A 298 6.70 -17.47 -2.64
C LEU A 298 5.35 -17.30 -3.34
N ASN A 299 4.74 -16.14 -3.19
CA ASN A 299 3.48 -15.80 -3.87
C ASN A 299 3.61 -15.74 -5.41
N ALA A 300 4.82 -15.53 -5.96
CA ALA A 300 5.01 -15.57 -7.40
C ALA A 300 4.81 -16.98 -7.97
N ALA A 301 5.16 -18.02 -7.22
CA ALA A 301 4.95 -19.42 -7.60
C ALA A 301 3.47 -19.70 -7.93
N GLY A 302 2.55 -19.39 -7.02
CA GLY A 302 1.11 -19.54 -7.25
C GLY A 302 0.58 -18.63 -8.38
N ARG A 303 1.14 -17.41 -8.54
CA ARG A 303 0.73 -16.51 -9.63
C ARG A 303 1.19 -16.94 -11.00
N MET A 304 2.32 -17.64 -11.09
CA MET A 304 2.87 -18.17 -12.35
C MET A 304 2.40 -19.60 -12.63
N GLY A 305 1.61 -20.22 -11.74
CA GLY A 305 0.99 -21.53 -11.92
C GLY A 305 1.93 -22.71 -11.66
N ASP A 306 3.05 -22.50 -10.98
CA ASP A 306 4.01 -23.56 -10.63
C ASP A 306 4.50 -23.35 -9.19
N THR A 307 3.91 -24.06 -8.24
CA THR A 307 4.19 -23.97 -6.80
C THR A 307 5.26 -24.95 -6.34
N GLU A 308 5.69 -25.87 -7.18
CA GLU A 308 6.68 -26.91 -6.82
C GLU A 308 8.00 -26.33 -6.29
N PRO A 309 8.61 -25.29 -6.93
CA PRO A 309 9.82 -24.68 -6.38
C PRO A 309 9.64 -24.08 -4.97
N ALA A 310 8.46 -23.53 -4.69
CA ALA A 310 8.19 -22.96 -3.36
C ALA A 310 8.06 -24.05 -2.30
N LEU A 311 7.32 -25.11 -2.59
CA LEU A 311 7.16 -26.23 -1.67
C LEU A 311 8.50 -26.94 -1.44
N THR A 312 9.27 -27.20 -2.51
CA THR A 312 10.62 -27.78 -2.42
C THR A 312 11.53 -26.92 -1.53
N LEU A 313 11.59 -25.60 -1.77
CA LEU A 313 12.37 -24.67 -0.94
C LEU A 313 12.06 -24.81 0.56
N LEU A 314 10.77 -24.94 0.90
CA LEU A 314 10.29 -24.96 2.28
C LEU A 314 10.39 -26.35 2.92
N THR A 315 10.56 -27.44 2.15
CA THR A 315 10.55 -28.82 2.68
C THR A 315 11.87 -29.54 2.59
N THR A 316 12.76 -29.20 1.64
CA THR A 316 14.04 -29.91 1.47
C THR A 316 15.04 -29.57 2.58
N ASP A 317 15.88 -30.56 2.92
CA ASP A 317 17.07 -30.38 3.76
C ASP A 317 18.37 -30.40 2.93
N ASP A 318 18.28 -30.67 1.62
CA ASP A 318 19.40 -30.61 0.69
C ASP A 318 19.67 -29.17 0.23
N GLU A 319 20.89 -28.68 0.47
CA GLU A 319 21.27 -27.31 0.09
C GLU A 319 21.31 -27.12 -1.45
N GLY A 320 21.61 -28.13 -2.22
CA GLY A 320 21.65 -28.07 -3.69
C GLY A 320 20.24 -27.91 -4.28
N GLU A 321 19.29 -28.71 -3.77
CA GLU A 321 17.87 -28.58 -4.13
C GLU A 321 17.31 -27.23 -3.70
N ALA A 322 17.63 -26.79 -2.49
CA ALA A 322 17.20 -25.49 -1.97
C ALA A 322 17.71 -24.32 -2.83
N LEU A 323 18.97 -24.34 -3.27
CA LEU A 323 19.53 -23.32 -4.15
C LEU A 323 18.88 -23.33 -5.54
N ALA A 324 18.60 -24.51 -6.09
CA ALA A 324 17.90 -24.64 -7.36
C ALA A 324 16.46 -24.10 -7.26
N ALA A 325 15.74 -24.41 -6.19
CA ALA A 325 14.40 -23.92 -5.92
C ALA A 325 14.38 -22.39 -5.72
N ALA A 326 15.34 -21.85 -4.96
CA ALA A 326 15.48 -20.40 -4.78
C ALA A 326 15.72 -19.65 -6.11
N ALA A 327 16.55 -20.20 -6.98
CA ALA A 327 16.81 -19.63 -8.31
C ALA A 327 15.55 -19.69 -9.20
N ALA A 328 14.77 -20.78 -9.14
CA ALA A 328 13.50 -20.89 -9.86
C ALA A 328 12.48 -19.85 -9.38
N LEU A 329 12.35 -19.65 -8.07
CA LEU A 329 11.47 -18.64 -7.47
C LEU A 329 11.88 -17.21 -7.85
N GLU A 330 13.18 -16.91 -7.89
CA GLU A 330 13.62 -15.57 -8.33
C GLU A 330 13.22 -15.34 -9.79
N LYS A 331 13.42 -16.33 -10.68
CA LYS A 331 12.99 -16.25 -12.08
C LYS A 331 11.48 -16.04 -12.21
N GLN A 332 10.66 -16.77 -11.45
CA GLN A 332 9.20 -16.60 -11.44
C GLN A 332 8.80 -15.20 -10.94
N ASN A 333 9.48 -14.69 -9.91
CA ASN A 333 9.21 -13.35 -9.38
C ASN A 333 9.64 -12.23 -10.35
N GLU A 334 10.75 -12.42 -11.08
CA GLU A 334 11.17 -11.49 -12.14
C GLU A 334 10.15 -11.46 -13.28
N GLU A 335 9.65 -12.63 -13.72
CA GLU A 335 8.64 -12.74 -14.74
C GLU A 335 7.31 -12.10 -14.29
N ARG A 336 6.86 -12.40 -13.08
CA ARG A 336 5.68 -11.74 -12.50
C ARG A 336 5.83 -10.19 -12.50
N ARG A 337 7.02 -9.66 -12.11
CA ARG A 337 7.30 -8.22 -12.12
C ARG A 337 7.34 -7.63 -13.52
N ARG A 338 7.82 -8.40 -14.52
CA ARG A 338 7.83 -7.99 -15.91
C ARG A 338 6.40 -7.82 -16.42
N LEU A 339 5.60 -8.88 -16.30
CA LEU A 339 4.19 -8.89 -16.71
C LEU A 339 3.38 -7.77 -16.03
N GLU A 340 3.57 -7.59 -14.74
CA GLU A 340 2.93 -6.54 -13.96
C GLU A 340 3.26 -5.14 -14.49
N ARG A 341 4.52 -4.87 -14.80
CA ARG A 341 4.95 -3.56 -15.36
C ARG A 341 4.39 -3.32 -16.75
N GLU A 342 4.43 -4.32 -17.60
CA GLU A 342 3.92 -4.24 -18.98
C GLU A 342 2.42 -3.96 -18.99
N ILE A 343 1.64 -4.75 -18.26
CA ILE A 343 0.18 -4.56 -18.16
C ILE A 343 -0.17 -3.22 -17.52
N CYS A 344 0.52 -2.82 -16.45
CA CYS A 344 0.29 -1.51 -15.83
C CYS A 344 0.60 -0.35 -16.80
N ALA A 345 1.68 -0.42 -17.57
CA ALA A 345 2.04 0.62 -18.53
C ALA A 345 1.00 0.73 -19.64
N GLU A 346 0.56 -0.40 -20.20
CA GLU A 346 -0.49 -0.46 -21.22
C GLU A 346 -1.83 0.04 -20.68
N ALA A 347 -2.24 -0.39 -19.50
CA ALA A 347 -3.46 0.05 -18.85
C ALA A 347 -3.49 1.58 -18.64
N VAL A 348 -2.38 2.14 -18.17
CA VAL A 348 -2.22 3.59 -18.00
C VAL A 348 -2.31 4.34 -19.33
N GLU A 349 -1.68 3.81 -20.40
CA GLU A 349 -1.77 4.39 -21.73
C GLU A 349 -3.22 4.37 -22.25
N ARG A 350 -3.94 3.27 -22.07
CA ARG A 350 -5.37 3.17 -22.44
C ARG A 350 -6.22 4.18 -21.69
N ILE A 351 -6.06 4.31 -20.36
CA ILE A 351 -6.80 5.30 -19.55
C ILE A 351 -6.58 6.73 -20.05
N HIS A 352 -5.35 7.06 -20.48
CA HIS A 352 -5.05 8.41 -21.00
C HIS A 352 -5.54 8.65 -22.44
N ARG A 353 -5.68 7.58 -23.23
CA ARG A 353 -6.16 7.66 -24.63
C ARG A 353 -7.69 7.67 -24.73
N ASP A 354 -8.35 6.94 -23.85
CA ASP A 354 -9.81 6.77 -23.86
C ASP A 354 -10.51 8.08 -23.43
N ASP A 355 -11.82 8.16 -23.71
CA ASP A 355 -12.65 9.26 -23.23
C ASP A 355 -12.56 9.34 -21.70
N PRO A 356 -12.17 10.48 -21.12
CA PRO A 356 -12.08 10.65 -19.66
C PRO A 356 -13.35 10.29 -18.90
N LEU A 357 -14.53 10.37 -19.53
CA LEU A 357 -15.81 10.01 -18.93
C LEU A 357 -15.92 8.51 -18.64
N LEU A 358 -15.28 7.66 -19.45
CA LEU A 358 -15.29 6.19 -19.25
C LEU A 358 -14.62 5.76 -17.94
N HIS A 359 -13.64 6.51 -17.48
CA HIS A 359 -12.84 6.20 -16.29
C HIS A 359 -13.07 7.18 -15.13
N ARG A 360 -14.14 8.01 -15.21
CA ARG A 360 -14.38 9.08 -14.24
C ARG A 360 -14.57 8.56 -12.81
N ASN A 361 -15.39 7.54 -12.64
CA ASN A 361 -15.77 7.01 -11.32
C ASN A 361 -15.28 5.59 -11.08
N LEU A 362 -14.94 4.84 -12.13
CA LEU A 362 -14.53 3.45 -12.10
C LEU A 362 -13.58 3.19 -13.26
N ILE A 363 -12.43 2.58 -12.98
CA ILE A 363 -11.54 2.06 -14.03
C ILE A 363 -11.98 0.64 -14.34
N LEU A 364 -12.34 0.39 -15.59
CA LEU A 364 -12.71 -0.92 -16.09
C LEU A 364 -11.98 -1.17 -17.41
N LEU A 365 -11.07 -2.16 -17.39
CA LEU A 365 -10.23 -2.49 -18.52
C LEU A 365 -10.21 -4.01 -18.74
N ALA A 366 -10.19 -4.43 -19.99
CA ALA A 366 -10.09 -5.83 -20.38
C ALA A 366 -9.13 -6.00 -21.55
N ASP A 367 -8.34 -7.05 -21.50
CA ASP A 367 -7.55 -7.53 -22.62
C ASP A 367 -7.36 -9.05 -22.53
N PRO A 368 -7.72 -9.83 -23.57
CA PRO A 368 -7.58 -11.27 -23.53
C PRO A 368 -6.12 -11.74 -23.39
N ALA A 369 -5.13 -10.90 -23.71
CA ALA A 369 -3.71 -11.21 -23.58
C ALA A 369 -3.14 -10.98 -22.18
N TRP A 370 -3.86 -10.35 -21.29
CA TRP A 370 -3.36 -10.05 -19.95
C TRP A 370 -3.35 -11.29 -19.06
N HIS A 371 -2.20 -11.52 -18.43
CA HIS A 371 -1.96 -12.70 -17.60
C HIS A 371 -2.77 -12.67 -16.31
N LEU A 372 -3.63 -13.68 -16.10
CA LEU A 372 -4.60 -13.76 -14.98
C LEU A 372 -3.94 -13.66 -13.60
N GLY A 373 -2.76 -14.23 -13.42
CA GLY A 373 -2.05 -14.28 -12.13
C GLY A 373 -1.62 -12.91 -11.56
N VAL A 374 -1.55 -11.86 -12.41
CA VAL A 374 -1.10 -10.52 -11.98
C VAL A 374 -2.19 -9.46 -11.97
N LEU A 375 -3.41 -9.77 -12.46
CA LEU A 375 -4.50 -8.78 -12.57
C LEU A 375 -4.84 -8.10 -11.25
N GLY A 376 -4.85 -8.84 -10.14
CA GLY A 376 -5.15 -8.27 -8.82
C GLY A 376 -4.10 -7.26 -8.35
N ILE A 377 -2.84 -7.44 -8.72
CA ILE A 377 -1.77 -6.48 -8.42
C ILE A 377 -1.93 -5.24 -9.31
N VAL A 378 -2.23 -5.43 -10.58
CA VAL A 378 -2.48 -4.34 -11.54
C VAL A 378 -3.68 -3.52 -11.10
N ALA A 379 -4.82 -4.14 -10.77
CA ALA A 379 -6.01 -3.48 -10.26
C ALA A 379 -5.72 -2.63 -9.02
N SER A 380 -4.95 -3.18 -8.06
CA SER A 380 -4.54 -2.45 -6.85
C SER A 380 -3.68 -1.23 -7.19
N ARG A 381 -2.70 -1.36 -8.10
CA ARG A 381 -1.86 -0.23 -8.53
C ARG A 381 -2.63 0.87 -9.25
N LEU A 382 -3.56 0.48 -10.14
CA LEU A 382 -4.41 1.44 -10.84
C LEU A 382 -5.34 2.16 -9.87
N SER A 383 -5.97 1.41 -8.96
CA SER A 383 -6.84 1.99 -7.94
C SER A 383 -6.11 3.04 -7.09
N GLN A 384 -4.92 2.73 -6.59
CA GLN A 384 -4.09 3.66 -5.81
C GLN A 384 -3.62 4.85 -6.63
N ARG A 385 -3.14 4.62 -7.87
CA ARG A 385 -2.59 5.68 -8.72
C ARG A 385 -3.63 6.70 -9.13
N PHE A 386 -4.84 6.24 -9.50
CA PHE A 386 -5.91 7.09 -9.99
C PHE A 386 -6.93 7.45 -8.91
N GLN A 387 -6.76 6.94 -7.68
CA GLN A 387 -7.67 7.16 -6.55
C GLN A 387 -9.13 6.82 -6.90
N ARG A 388 -9.33 5.67 -7.54
CA ARG A 388 -10.63 5.17 -8.02
C ARG A 388 -10.70 3.66 -7.92
N PRO A 389 -11.90 3.08 -7.76
CA PRO A 389 -12.07 1.64 -7.90
C PRO A 389 -11.58 1.16 -9.27
N ALA A 390 -10.97 -0.02 -9.33
CA ALA A 390 -10.43 -0.58 -10.57
C ALA A 390 -10.78 -2.06 -10.73
N LEU A 391 -11.28 -2.42 -11.90
CA LEU A 391 -11.49 -3.79 -12.37
C LEU A 391 -10.64 -4.03 -13.60
N VAL A 392 -9.85 -5.11 -13.57
CA VAL A 392 -8.95 -5.49 -14.66
C VAL A 392 -9.21 -6.93 -15.03
N PHE A 393 -9.42 -7.19 -16.31
CA PHE A 393 -9.80 -8.50 -16.85
C PHE A 393 -8.75 -9.03 -17.81
N GLY A 394 -8.52 -10.34 -17.73
CA GLY A 394 -7.77 -11.13 -18.72
C GLY A 394 -8.70 -12.18 -19.34
N GLY A 395 -8.38 -12.62 -20.54
CA GLY A 395 -9.12 -13.70 -21.21
C GLY A 395 -8.57 -15.07 -20.85
N ASP A 396 -9.42 -16.10 -20.98
CA ASP A 396 -8.99 -17.48 -20.99
C ASP A 396 -9.20 -18.13 -22.38
N GLN A 397 -8.75 -19.37 -22.53
CA GLN A 397 -8.88 -20.12 -23.79
C GLN A 397 -10.34 -20.51 -24.12
N ALA A 398 -11.24 -20.39 -23.14
CA ALA A 398 -12.67 -20.73 -23.29
C ALA A 398 -13.54 -19.54 -23.71
N GLY A 399 -12.95 -18.35 -23.94
CA GLY A 399 -13.70 -17.11 -24.28
C GLY A 399 -14.40 -16.50 -23.09
N GLU A 400 -13.83 -16.67 -21.91
CA GLU A 400 -14.27 -16.07 -20.66
C GLU A 400 -13.27 -15.00 -20.21
N TYR A 401 -13.77 -13.85 -19.76
CA TYR A 401 -13.00 -12.84 -19.06
C TYR A 401 -13.01 -13.11 -17.56
N ARG A 402 -11.83 -13.31 -16.98
CA ARG A 402 -11.64 -13.38 -15.53
C ARG A 402 -11.06 -12.07 -15.04
N GLY A 403 -11.75 -11.42 -14.11
CA GLY A 403 -11.42 -10.11 -13.59
C GLY A 403 -11.01 -10.12 -12.13
N SER A 404 -10.14 -9.19 -11.80
CA SER A 404 -9.81 -8.86 -10.42
C SER A 404 -10.16 -7.40 -10.15
N ALA A 405 -10.87 -7.18 -9.05
CA ALA A 405 -11.42 -5.89 -8.66
C ALA A 405 -10.77 -5.40 -7.35
N ARG A 406 -10.53 -4.10 -7.27
CA ARG A 406 -10.05 -3.41 -6.07
C ARG A 406 -10.83 -2.12 -5.86
N SER A 407 -11.26 -1.91 -4.64
CA SER A 407 -11.95 -0.70 -4.22
C SER A 407 -11.01 0.47 -3.99
N TYR A 408 -11.58 1.67 -3.82
CA TYR A 408 -10.92 2.86 -3.32
C TYR A 408 -11.86 3.65 -2.42
N GLY A 409 -11.39 4.12 -1.28
CA GLY A 409 -12.22 4.81 -0.30
C GLY A 409 -13.38 3.94 0.20
N ASP A 410 -14.56 4.53 0.28
CA ASP A 410 -15.76 3.85 0.78
C ASP A 410 -16.58 3.09 -0.27
N PHE A 411 -16.07 2.98 -1.50
CA PHE A 411 -16.76 2.26 -2.57
C PHE A 411 -16.85 0.76 -2.28
N ASP A 412 -18.06 0.20 -2.35
CA ASP A 412 -18.25 -1.25 -2.23
C ASP A 412 -18.14 -1.90 -3.62
N ILE A 413 -16.99 -2.57 -3.85
CA ILE A 413 -16.71 -3.18 -5.15
C ILE A 413 -17.55 -4.45 -5.37
N LEU A 414 -17.92 -5.16 -4.27
CA LEU A 414 -18.74 -6.35 -4.37
C LEU A 414 -20.18 -6.02 -4.73
N GLU A 415 -20.76 -4.98 -4.12
CA GLU A 415 -22.08 -4.46 -4.52
C GLU A 415 -22.11 -3.97 -5.96
N ALA A 416 -21.03 -3.28 -6.40
CA ALA A 416 -20.89 -2.86 -7.78
C ALA A 416 -20.95 -4.05 -8.75
N ILE A 417 -20.19 -5.12 -8.48
CA ILE A 417 -20.22 -6.36 -9.29
C ILE A 417 -21.61 -7.00 -9.23
N ALA A 418 -22.23 -7.04 -8.05
CA ALA A 418 -23.57 -7.61 -7.87
C ALA A 418 -24.65 -6.86 -8.68
N SER A 419 -24.47 -5.56 -9.00
CA SER A 419 -25.39 -4.82 -9.88
C SER A 419 -25.43 -5.38 -11.31
N GLY A 420 -24.35 -6.00 -11.77
CA GLY A 420 -24.25 -6.70 -13.06
C GLY A 420 -24.36 -8.22 -12.96
N ARG A 421 -24.91 -8.77 -11.86
CA ARG A 421 -24.96 -10.21 -11.56
C ARG A 421 -25.50 -11.07 -12.71
N GLU A 422 -26.50 -10.59 -13.44
CA GLU A 422 -27.12 -11.33 -14.55
C GLU A 422 -26.16 -11.61 -15.72
N TYR A 423 -25.06 -10.87 -15.79
CA TYR A 423 -24.03 -11.04 -16.82
C TYR A 423 -22.84 -11.88 -16.33
N CYS A 424 -22.72 -12.12 -15.00
CA CYS A 424 -21.64 -12.87 -14.41
C CYS A 424 -21.88 -14.39 -14.51
N GLU A 425 -20.84 -15.15 -14.80
CA GLU A 425 -20.83 -16.62 -14.60
C GLU A 425 -20.57 -16.95 -13.12
N ASN A 426 -19.60 -16.24 -12.51
CA ASN A 426 -19.28 -16.36 -11.09
C ASN A 426 -18.69 -15.04 -10.57
N PHE A 427 -18.92 -14.72 -9.30
CA PHE A 427 -18.22 -13.64 -8.59
C PHE A 427 -18.21 -13.90 -7.09
N GLY A 428 -17.20 -13.34 -6.41
CA GLY A 428 -17.06 -13.44 -4.97
C GLY A 428 -15.96 -12.54 -4.44
N GLY A 429 -15.95 -12.34 -3.14
CA GLY A 429 -14.97 -11.49 -2.47
C GLY A 429 -15.61 -10.68 -1.35
N HIS A 430 -14.99 -9.54 -1.06
CA HIS A 430 -15.38 -8.62 0.01
C HIS A 430 -15.51 -7.19 -0.54
N ARG A 431 -16.00 -6.28 0.28
CA ARG A 431 -16.15 -4.86 -0.04
C ARG A 431 -14.93 -4.23 -0.72
N LEU A 432 -13.71 -4.62 -0.32
CA LEU A 432 -12.47 -4.00 -0.78
C LEU A 432 -11.83 -4.70 -1.99
N ALA A 433 -12.10 -5.98 -2.18
CA ALA A 433 -11.51 -6.79 -3.23
C ALA A 433 -12.43 -7.94 -3.64
N ALA A 434 -12.57 -8.16 -4.94
CA ALA A 434 -13.40 -9.23 -5.47
C ALA A 434 -12.81 -9.84 -6.74
N GLY A 435 -13.24 -11.06 -7.04
CA GLY A 435 -13.03 -11.73 -8.31
C GLY A 435 -14.35 -11.85 -9.08
N VAL A 436 -14.31 -11.87 -10.39
CA VAL A 436 -15.49 -12.01 -11.24
C VAL A 436 -15.15 -12.68 -12.55
N SER A 437 -16.05 -13.53 -13.05
CA SER A 437 -15.97 -14.16 -14.36
C SER A 437 -17.16 -13.75 -15.21
N VAL A 438 -16.89 -13.37 -16.47
CA VAL A 438 -17.91 -12.91 -17.42
C VAL A 438 -17.59 -13.46 -18.80
N LYS A 439 -18.59 -14.02 -19.51
CA LYS A 439 -18.40 -14.40 -20.91
C LYS A 439 -18.10 -13.18 -21.78
N GLU A 440 -17.16 -13.32 -22.71
CA GLU A 440 -16.79 -12.23 -23.63
C GLU A 440 -18.01 -11.58 -24.30
N ALA A 441 -18.99 -12.40 -24.73
CA ALA A 441 -20.22 -11.91 -25.35
C ALA A 441 -21.11 -11.05 -24.44
N LYS A 442 -20.96 -11.13 -23.12
CA LYS A 442 -21.75 -10.36 -22.13
C LYS A 442 -20.96 -9.23 -21.47
N PHE A 443 -19.67 -9.09 -21.83
CA PHE A 443 -18.77 -8.19 -21.15
C PHE A 443 -19.19 -6.72 -21.25
N GLU A 444 -19.63 -6.27 -22.41
CA GLU A 444 -20.06 -4.86 -22.60
C GLU A 444 -21.32 -4.52 -21.80
N ASP A 445 -22.29 -5.44 -21.72
CA ASP A 445 -23.50 -5.26 -20.90
C ASP A 445 -23.14 -5.21 -19.41
N PHE A 446 -22.24 -6.09 -18.96
CA PHE A 446 -21.70 -6.05 -17.61
C PHE A 446 -20.98 -4.73 -17.32
N ALA A 447 -20.12 -4.27 -18.24
CA ALA A 447 -19.40 -3.02 -18.11
C ALA A 447 -20.31 -1.81 -18.03
N ALA A 448 -21.40 -1.80 -18.81
CA ALA A 448 -22.43 -0.76 -18.77
C ALA A 448 -23.12 -0.73 -17.40
N ALA A 449 -23.57 -1.88 -16.89
CA ALA A 449 -24.23 -1.97 -15.57
C ALA A 449 -23.33 -1.44 -14.43
N LEU A 450 -22.04 -1.75 -14.45
CA LEU A 450 -21.09 -1.26 -13.46
C LEU A 450 -20.83 0.24 -13.55
N ARG A 451 -20.74 0.77 -14.78
CA ARG A 451 -20.59 2.23 -14.99
C ARG A 451 -21.83 2.99 -14.52
N ASP A 452 -23.03 2.46 -14.78
CA ASP A 452 -24.29 3.04 -14.31
C ASP A 452 -24.35 3.04 -12.76
N TYR A 453 -23.96 1.93 -12.12
CA TYR A 453 -23.85 1.86 -10.68
C TYR A 453 -22.86 2.89 -10.11
N ALA A 454 -21.70 3.03 -10.73
CA ALA A 454 -20.67 3.98 -10.32
C ALA A 454 -21.05 5.45 -10.61
N ALA A 455 -22.02 5.71 -11.49
CA ALA A 455 -22.52 7.05 -11.81
C ALA A 455 -23.59 7.56 -10.84
N LEU A 456 -24.13 6.70 -9.97
CA LEU A 456 -25.14 7.10 -8.98
C LEU A 456 -24.55 8.17 -8.04
N PRO A 457 -25.30 9.26 -7.75
CA PRO A 457 -24.85 10.29 -6.84
C PRO A 457 -24.75 9.71 -5.41
N ARG A 458 -23.56 9.32 -5.05
CA ARG A 458 -23.21 8.90 -3.68
C ARG A 458 -22.33 10.00 -3.10
N SER A 459 -22.77 10.60 -2.01
CA SER A 459 -22.00 11.54 -1.19
C SER A 459 -20.69 10.96 -0.64
N ALA A 460 -20.45 9.66 -0.85
CA ALA A 460 -19.31 8.91 -0.34
C ALA A 460 -18.04 8.95 -1.23
N PHE A 461 -18.11 9.45 -2.48
CA PHE A 461 -16.90 9.52 -3.32
C PHE A 461 -16.01 10.72 -3.00
N GLU A 462 -16.53 11.70 -2.27
CA GLU A 462 -15.78 12.80 -1.70
C GLU A 462 -15.36 12.53 -0.24
N SER A 463 -15.17 11.27 0.15
CA SER A 463 -14.52 11.04 1.44
C SER A 463 -13.13 11.67 1.32
N THR A 464 -12.96 12.79 1.96
CA THR A 464 -11.65 13.37 2.24
C THR A 464 -10.86 12.27 2.94
N VAL A 465 -9.97 11.61 2.20
CA VAL A 465 -9.10 10.59 2.78
C VAL A 465 -8.33 11.27 3.90
N SER A 466 -8.72 10.99 5.13
CA SER A 466 -8.00 11.48 6.30
C SER A 466 -6.69 10.71 6.41
N HIS A 467 -5.59 11.45 6.49
CA HIS A 467 -4.28 10.89 6.71
C HIS A 467 -3.95 10.96 8.19
N HIS A 468 -3.98 9.82 8.86
CA HIS A 468 -3.72 9.71 10.29
C HIS A 468 -2.23 9.69 10.63
N SER A 469 -1.86 10.33 11.71
CA SER A 469 -0.54 10.28 12.35
C SER A 469 -0.73 10.01 13.83
N LEU A 470 0.19 9.28 14.45
CA LEU A 470 0.10 8.96 15.87
C LEU A 470 0.00 10.23 16.71
N CYS A 471 0.92 11.15 16.51
CA CYS A 471 0.95 12.47 17.19
C CYS A 471 1.87 13.44 16.45
N ILE A 472 1.91 14.69 16.91
CA ILE A 472 2.94 15.65 16.50
C ILE A 472 4.22 15.34 17.28
N LEU A 473 5.31 14.99 16.55
CA LEU A 473 6.61 14.68 17.13
C LEU A 473 7.45 15.95 17.28
N PRO A 474 7.85 16.35 18.51
CA PRO A 474 8.75 17.48 18.71
C PRO A 474 10.14 17.21 18.10
N HIS A 475 10.80 18.22 17.54
CA HIS A 475 12.10 18.12 16.87
C HIS A 475 13.18 17.44 17.71
N ARG A 476 13.19 17.65 19.04
CA ARG A 476 14.14 17.00 19.95
C ARG A 476 14.05 15.45 19.96
N TYR A 477 12.92 14.87 19.52
CA TYR A 477 12.71 13.43 19.40
C TYR A 477 13.03 12.89 18.00
N VAL A 478 13.40 13.75 17.04
CA VAL A 478 13.95 13.33 15.75
C VAL A 478 15.43 12.99 15.94
N GLN A 479 15.70 11.83 16.53
CA GLN A 479 17.04 11.36 16.92
C GLN A 479 17.09 9.83 17.04
N GLU A 480 18.30 9.26 17.04
CA GLU A 480 18.49 7.80 17.04
C GLU A 480 17.97 7.12 18.33
N GLU A 481 18.02 7.80 19.49
CA GLU A 481 17.49 7.27 20.73
C GLU A 481 15.99 6.97 20.66
N SER A 482 15.26 7.72 19.86
CA SER A 482 13.84 7.42 19.61
C SER A 482 13.63 6.13 18.86
N LEU A 483 14.56 5.73 17.99
CA LEU A 483 14.50 4.42 17.31
C LEU A 483 14.60 3.26 18.30
N ASN A 484 15.40 3.38 19.36
CA ASN A 484 15.50 2.33 20.38
C ASN A 484 14.13 2.11 21.06
N ILE A 485 13.43 3.21 21.37
CA ILE A 485 12.07 3.11 21.92
C ILE A 485 11.14 2.43 20.91
N LEU A 486 11.18 2.85 19.63
CA LEU A 486 10.32 2.27 18.60
C LEU A 486 10.63 0.78 18.38
N ASN A 487 11.89 0.36 18.42
CA ASN A 487 12.29 -1.03 18.24
C ASN A 487 11.76 -1.95 19.35
N ASP A 488 11.51 -1.45 20.56
CA ASP A 488 10.89 -2.23 21.65
C ASP A 488 9.44 -2.66 21.29
N PHE A 489 8.80 -1.94 20.37
CA PHE A 489 7.44 -2.25 19.90
C PHE A 489 7.40 -3.22 18.70
N GLU A 490 8.55 -3.63 18.17
CA GLU A 490 8.58 -4.67 17.12
C GLU A 490 8.11 -6.03 17.66
N PRO A 491 7.57 -6.89 16.78
CA PRO A 491 7.38 -6.79 15.34
C PRO A 491 6.20 -5.88 14.96
N TYR A 492 6.40 -5.03 13.95
CA TYR A 492 5.36 -4.20 13.35
C TYR A 492 4.63 -4.94 12.22
N GLY A 493 3.33 -4.67 12.07
CA GLY A 493 2.47 -5.23 11.03
C GLY A 493 1.02 -4.85 11.29
N GLN A 494 0.08 -5.64 10.80
CA GLN A 494 -1.36 -5.41 10.99
C GLN A 494 -1.70 -5.33 12.49
N ALA A 495 -2.51 -4.35 12.88
CA ALA A 495 -2.91 -4.04 14.26
C ALA A 495 -1.77 -3.63 15.22
N ASN A 496 -0.54 -3.59 14.75
CA ASN A 496 0.61 -2.99 15.42
C ASN A 496 1.47 -2.25 14.38
N GLU A 497 0.89 -1.26 13.72
CA GLU A 497 1.57 -0.50 12.67
C GLU A 497 2.74 0.31 13.23
N ARG A 498 3.78 0.47 12.39
CA ARG A 498 4.86 1.42 12.69
C ARG A 498 4.27 2.83 12.74
N PRO A 499 4.58 3.64 13.78
CA PRO A 499 3.96 4.94 13.93
C PRO A 499 4.39 5.91 12.84
N ILE A 500 3.43 6.57 12.24
CA ILE A 500 3.64 7.74 11.38
C ILE A 500 3.47 8.97 12.27
N PHE A 501 4.48 9.83 12.28
CA PHE A 501 4.46 11.08 13.03
C PHE A 501 4.20 12.26 12.11
N GLN A 502 3.52 13.28 12.62
CA GLN A 502 3.51 14.60 12.01
C GLN A 502 4.67 15.41 12.60
N ILE A 503 5.53 15.98 11.77
CA ILE A 503 6.64 16.84 12.16
C ILE A 503 6.43 18.18 11.48
N ASN A 504 6.26 19.23 12.26
CA ASN A 504 5.88 20.56 11.78
C ASN A 504 7.07 21.50 11.66
N HIS A 505 6.89 22.58 10.88
CA HIS A 505 7.82 23.73 10.78
C HIS A 505 9.24 23.40 10.31
N LEU A 506 9.41 22.34 9.53
CA LEU A 506 10.70 21.99 8.94
C LEU A 506 11.08 22.97 7.84
N SER A 507 12.40 23.20 7.67
CA SER A 507 12.93 24.00 6.58
C SER A 507 13.40 23.09 5.45
N LEU A 508 12.88 23.23 4.25
CA LEU A 508 13.35 22.44 3.08
C LEU A 508 14.70 23.00 2.60
N LEU A 509 15.79 22.33 2.94
CA LEU A 509 17.16 22.74 2.62
C LEU A 509 17.62 22.26 1.25
N ASN A 510 17.18 21.06 0.87
CA ASN A 510 17.50 20.49 -0.45
C ASN A 510 16.37 19.56 -0.91
N LEU A 511 16.26 19.39 -2.23
CA LEU A 511 15.25 18.56 -2.87
C LEU A 511 15.80 18.03 -4.19
N ARG A 512 15.73 16.73 -4.41
CA ARG A 512 16.20 16.08 -5.64
C ARG A 512 15.34 14.87 -6.00
N LEU A 513 15.19 14.64 -7.30
CA LEU A 513 14.57 13.42 -7.83
C LEU A 513 15.61 12.31 -7.87
N VAL A 514 15.19 11.10 -7.47
CA VAL A 514 16.00 9.88 -7.48
C VAL A 514 15.21 8.74 -8.13
N GLY A 515 15.89 7.62 -8.46
CA GLY A 515 15.21 6.48 -9.07
C GLY A 515 14.57 6.80 -10.43
N GLY A 516 15.29 7.50 -11.32
CA GLY A 516 14.75 7.89 -12.63
C GLY A 516 13.64 8.95 -12.58
N GLY A 517 13.48 9.64 -11.44
CA GLY A 517 12.43 10.65 -11.22
C GLY A 517 11.18 10.15 -10.51
N GLU A 518 11.12 8.88 -10.18
CA GLU A 518 9.96 8.31 -9.47
C GLU A 518 9.89 8.70 -7.99
N HIS A 519 11.03 8.94 -7.34
CA HIS A 519 11.12 9.16 -5.90
C HIS A 519 11.66 10.55 -5.60
N LEU A 520 11.32 11.06 -4.43
CA LEU A 520 11.77 12.37 -3.95
C LEU A 520 12.70 12.19 -2.74
N SER A 521 13.94 12.67 -2.84
CA SER A 521 14.87 12.80 -1.73
C SER A 521 14.92 14.24 -1.26
N VAL A 522 14.85 14.48 0.05
CA VAL A 522 14.89 15.82 0.64
C VAL A 522 15.92 15.89 1.77
N THR A 523 16.41 17.10 2.04
CA THR A 523 17.11 17.45 3.28
C THR A 523 16.27 18.49 4.01
N LEU A 524 15.95 18.23 5.26
CA LEU A 524 15.08 19.05 6.09
C LEU A 524 15.87 19.58 7.29
N GLY A 525 15.72 20.87 7.57
CA GLY A 525 16.31 21.50 8.74
C GLY A 525 15.32 21.56 9.89
N LEU A 526 15.77 21.15 11.07
CA LEU A 526 15.04 21.21 12.33
C LEU A 526 15.21 22.61 12.99
N ASP A 527 14.41 22.91 14.01
CA ASP A 527 14.46 24.20 14.74
C ASP A 527 15.73 24.38 15.61
N ASP A 528 16.36 23.25 15.97
CA ASP A 528 17.61 23.23 16.74
C ASP A 528 18.88 23.31 15.86
N GLY A 529 18.70 23.48 14.55
CA GLY A 529 19.78 23.60 13.57
C GLY A 529 20.32 22.29 13.03
N ARG A 530 19.85 21.13 13.48
CA ARG A 530 20.17 19.84 12.89
C ARG A 530 19.51 19.69 11.53
N GLU A 531 20.15 18.88 10.67
CA GLU A 531 19.61 18.48 9.38
C GLU A 531 19.25 17.00 9.38
N ILE A 532 18.17 16.63 8.69
CA ILE A 532 17.75 15.24 8.54
C ILE A 532 17.42 14.93 7.07
N GLY A 533 17.90 13.77 6.60
CA GLY A 533 17.53 13.24 5.30
C GLY A 533 16.11 12.68 5.30
N GLY A 534 15.41 12.80 4.17
CA GLY A 534 14.10 12.20 3.96
C GLY A 534 13.98 11.60 2.57
N ILE A 535 13.19 10.53 2.45
CA ILE A 535 12.84 9.86 1.20
C ILE A 535 11.33 9.68 1.10
N ALA A 536 10.75 10.07 -0.04
CA ALA A 536 9.35 9.79 -0.37
C ALA A 536 9.32 8.91 -1.63
N PHE A 537 8.91 7.66 -1.47
CA PHE A 537 8.81 6.72 -2.58
C PHE A 537 7.61 7.03 -3.46
N ARG A 538 7.79 6.93 -4.79
CA ARG A 538 6.76 7.17 -5.82
C ARG A 538 6.12 8.58 -5.75
N SER A 539 6.83 9.53 -5.16
CA SER A 539 6.35 10.89 -4.91
C SER A 539 7.17 11.95 -5.67
N GLY A 540 7.78 11.57 -6.80
CA GLY A 540 8.59 12.49 -7.61
C GLY A 540 7.83 13.74 -8.08
N GLU A 541 6.50 13.63 -8.25
CA GLU A 541 5.66 14.77 -8.62
C GLU A 541 5.64 15.89 -7.57
N LEU A 542 5.86 15.57 -6.27
CA LEU A 542 5.96 16.57 -5.21
C LEU A 542 7.11 17.55 -5.45
N ALA A 543 8.17 17.15 -6.20
CA ALA A 543 9.25 18.05 -6.55
C ALA A 543 8.81 19.27 -7.37
N LYS A 544 7.65 19.21 -8.00
CA LYS A 544 7.06 20.32 -8.75
C LYS A 544 6.37 21.35 -7.85
N LEU A 545 6.08 20.99 -6.59
CA LEU A 545 5.32 21.80 -5.66
C LEU A 545 6.21 22.64 -4.73
N PHE A 546 7.43 22.16 -4.42
CA PHE A 546 8.29 22.72 -3.40
C PHE A 546 9.61 23.20 -3.95
N VAL A 547 10.19 24.20 -3.28
CA VAL A 547 11.54 24.70 -3.57
C VAL A 547 12.33 24.86 -2.26
N ARG A 548 13.66 24.92 -2.42
CA ARG A 548 14.56 25.22 -1.29
C ARG A 548 14.14 26.50 -0.57
N GLY A 549 14.08 26.43 0.77
CA GLY A 549 13.68 27.52 1.63
C GLY A 549 12.21 27.51 2.06
N ASP A 550 11.39 26.64 1.48
CA ASP A 550 10.01 26.48 1.94
C ASP A 550 9.95 25.94 3.36
N LYS A 551 8.93 26.38 4.11
CA LYS A 551 8.56 25.79 5.39
C LYS A 551 7.51 24.73 5.18
N VAL A 552 7.80 23.51 5.62
CA VAL A 552 6.96 22.35 5.38
C VAL A 552 6.64 21.63 6.68
N ASP A 553 5.46 21.00 6.69
CA ASP A 553 5.10 19.95 7.62
C ASP A 553 5.19 18.62 6.89
N VAL A 554 5.62 17.56 7.56
CA VAL A 554 5.72 16.23 6.97
C VAL A 554 4.98 15.19 7.81
N ARG A 555 4.50 14.14 7.17
CA ARG A 555 4.09 12.90 7.80
C ARG A 555 5.15 11.86 7.49
N ALA A 556 5.78 11.31 8.52
CA ALA A 556 6.95 10.45 8.34
C ALA A 556 7.08 9.38 9.42
N GLU A 557 7.71 8.28 9.06
CA GLU A 557 8.31 7.32 9.98
C GLU A 557 9.77 7.67 10.22
N LEU A 558 10.26 7.40 11.43
CA LEU A 558 11.69 7.39 11.75
C LEU A 558 12.28 6.03 11.33
N LYS A 559 13.30 6.03 10.48
CA LYS A 559 14.01 4.81 10.06
C LYS A 559 15.52 4.97 10.15
N LEU A 560 16.20 3.85 10.38
CA LEU A 560 17.65 3.78 10.23
C LEU A 560 17.96 3.45 8.76
N HIS A 561 18.65 4.34 8.07
CA HIS A 561 19.18 4.08 6.74
C HIS A 561 20.61 3.57 6.85
N VAL A 562 20.88 2.41 6.26
CA VAL A 562 22.19 1.81 6.24
C VAL A 562 22.70 1.77 4.79
N TRP A 563 23.81 2.46 4.53
CA TRP A 563 24.44 2.50 3.22
C TRP A 563 25.97 2.48 3.35
N ASN A 564 26.63 1.50 2.75
CA ASN A 564 28.08 1.34 2.82
C ASN A 564 28.65 1.40 4.25
N GLU A 565 28.02 0.67 5.19
CA GLU A 565 28.36 0.62 6.63
C GLU A 565 28.08 1.93 7.42
N HIS A 566 27.66 3.00 6.73
CA HIS A 566 27.16 4.20 7.40
C HIS A 566 25.71 4.02 7.82
N ARG A 567 25.44 4.35 9.08
CA ARG A 567 24.09 4.34 9.66
C ARG A 567 23.68 5.77 9.93
N GLU A 568 22.55 6.18 9.42
CA GLU A 568 22.00 7.51 9.66
C GLU A 568 20.50 7.45 9.88
N LEU A 569 19.99 8.30 10.75
CA LEU A 569 18.55 8.50 10.89
C LEU A 569 18.00 9.17 9.63
N GLN A 570 16.93 8.62 9.09
CA GLN A 570 16.24 9.15 7.92
C GLN A 570 14.73 9.15 8.15
N LEU A 571 14.04 10.11 7.57
CA LEU A 571 12.57 10.15 7.52
C LEU A 571 12.07 9.39 6.28
N LEU A 572 11.22 8.38 6.47
CA LEU A 572 10.40 7.84 5.40
C LEU A 572 9.14 8.70 5.29
N LEU A 573 9.08 9.54 4.28
CA LEU A 573 7.98 10.49 4.10
C LEU A 573 6.79 9.79 3.46
N HIS A 574 5.63 9.90 4.11
CA HIS A 574 4.33 9.48 3.57
C HIS A 574 3.59 10.63 2.91
N ASP A 575 3.81 11.87 3.40
CA ASP A 575 3.23 13.08 2.81
C ASP A 575 4.04 14.32 3.23
N MET A 576 3.93 15.39 2.44
CA MET A 576 4.57 16.67 2.70
C MET A 576 3.67 17.80 2.23
N ARG A 577 3.46 18.81 3.07
CA ARG A 577 2.66 20.00 2.75
C ARG A 577 3.36 21.26 3.23
N PHE A 578 2.92 22.40 2.75
CA PHE A 578 3.36 23.68 3.32
C PHE A 578 3.00 23.76 4.82
N SER A 579 3.82 24.40 5.61
CA SER A 579 3.55 24.61 7.04
C SER A 579 2.22 25.35 7.25
N GLU A 580 1.64 25.21 8.43
CA GLU A 580 0.38 25.89 8.76
C GLU A 580 0.45 27.40 8.52
N ALA A 581 1.57 28.02 8.93
CA ALA A 581 1.79 29.45 8.71
C ALA A 581 1.79 29.83 7.23
N GLU A 582 2.46 29.01 6.38
CA GLU A 582 2.49 29.21 4.93
C GLU A 582 1.09 29.03 4.31
N ARG A 583 0.35 28.02 4.73
CA ARG A 583 -1.01 27.76 4.24
C ARG A 583 -1.96 28.90 4.63
N ARG A 584 -1.89 29.34 5.89
CA ARG A 584 -2.69 30.47 6.35
C ARG A 584 -2.38 31.75 5.57
N GLN A 585 -1.10 31.99 5.26
CA GLN A 585 -0.71 33.11 4.40
C GLN A 585 -1.31 32.98 2.98
N MET A 586 -1.32 31.77 2.40
CA MET A 586 -1.92 31.53 1.09
C MET A 586 -3.44 31.77 1.10
N GLU A 587 -4.14 31.43 2.20
CA GLU A 587 -5.57 31.71 2.37
C GLU A 587 -5.85 33.21 2.42
N ILE A 588 -5.08 33.96 3.24
CA ILE A 588 -5.18 35.43 3.29
C ILE A 588 -4.99 36.06 1.91
N GLU A 589 -4.00 35.58 1.15
CA GLU A 589 -3.73 36.06 -0.21
C GLU A 589 -4.86 35.73 -1.20
N LYS A 590 -5.49 34.56 -1.04
CA LYS A 590 -6.67 34.17 -1.84
C LYS A 590 -7.86 35.07 -1.53
N GLU A 591 -8.10 35.37 -0.28
CA GLU A 591 -9.15 36.30 0.15
C GLU A 591 -8.85 37.74 -0.35
N ALA A 592 -7.60 38.17 -0.27
CA ALA A 592 -7.18 39.46 -0.84
C ALA A 592 -7.45 39.54 -2.34
N SER A 593 -7.15 38.50 -3.11
CA SER A 593 -7.46 38.41 -4.53
C SER A 593 -8.96 38.53 -4.80
N GLN A 594 -9.78 37.87 -3.98
CA GLN A 594 -11.23 37.96 -4.12
C GLN A 594 -11.76 39.38 -3.83
N ARG A 595 -11.34 39.99 -2.73
CA ARG A 595 -11.73 41.37 -2.38
C ARG A 595 -11.29 42.36 -3.46
N TRP A 596 -10.10 42.18 -4.00
CA TRP A 596 -9.62 43.01 -5.09
C TRP A 596 -10.53 42.92 -6.32
N ARG A 597 -10.92 41.72 -6.73
CA ARG A 597 -11.83 41.49 -7.87
C ARG A 597 -13.19 42.15 -7.64
N GLU A 598 -13.68 42.14 -6.41
CA GLU A 598 -14.96 42.74 -6.00
C GLU A 598 -14.86 44.25 -5.79
N GLY A 599 -13.70 44.87 -5.99
CA GLY A 599 -13.50 46.31 -5.81
C GLY A 599 -13.48 46.75 -4.34
N ARG A 600 -13.41 45.81 -3.39
CA ARG A 600 -13.33 46.09 -1.96
C ARG A 600 -11.90 46.46 -1.53
N PRO A 601 -11.70 47.34 -0.51
CA PRO A 601 -10.36 47.68 -0.03
C PRO A 601 -9.69 46.46 0.64
N LEU A 602 -8.36 46.41 0.54
CA LEU A 602 -7.53 45.40 1.23
C LEU A 602 -7.42 45.74 2.72
N THR A 603 -7.28 44.74 3.57
CA THR A 603 -6.96 44.91 4.98
C THR A 603 -5.45 45.14 5.18
N GLU A 604 -5.04 45.63 6.39
CA GLU A 604 -3.62 45.83 6.71
C GLU A 604 -2.79 44.52 6.57
N LEU A 605 -3.37 43.37 6.93
CA LEU A 605 -2.73 42.05 6.79
C LEU A 605 -2.57 41.64 5.31
N GLU A 606 -3.53 41.99 4.47
CA GLU A 606 -3.53 41.71 3.03
C GLU A 606 -2.57 42.64 2.27
N SER A 607 -2.37 43.88 2.73
CA SER A 607 -1.39 44.82 2.14
C SER A 607 0.06 44.39 2.37
N GLY A 608 0.34 43.49 3.32
CA GLY A 608 1.67 42.91 3.55
C GLY A 608 2.19 42.01 2.44
N GLY A 609 1.31 41.53 1.53
CA GLY A 609 1.68 40.78 0.29
C GLY A 609 2.08 41.69 -0.86
N THR A 610 2.97 42.64 -0.60
CA THR A 610 3.28 43.74 -1.51
C THR A 610 4.01 43.31 -2.78
N LEU A 611 3.53 43.81 -3.91
CA LEU A 611 4.21 43.68 -5.19
C LEU A 611 5.57 44.41 -5.14
N ASP A 612 6.64 43.67 -5.37
CA ASP A 612 7.97 44.24 -5.57
C ASP A 612 8.14 44.62 -7.07
N PRO A 613 8.29 45.91 -7.40
CA PRO A 613 8.43 46.33 -8.77
C PRO A 613 9.62 45.68 -9.53
N ALA A 614 10.66 45.27 -8.80
CA ALA A 614 11.83 44.60 -9.37
C ALA A 614 11.49 43.19 -9.91
N MET A 615 10.35 42.59 -9.50
CA MET A 615 9.89 41.29 -9.99
C MET A 615 9.25 41.38 -11.37
N ILE A 616 8.72 42.53 -11.79
CA ILE A 616 7.94 42.66 -13.04
C ILE A 616 8.73 42.19 -14.27
N PRO A 617 10.00 42.63 -14.47
CA PRO A 617 10.77 42.19 -15.63
C PRO A 617 11.08 40.70 -15.63
N SER A 618 11.43 40.12 -14.50
CA SER A 618 11.73 38.67 -14.39
C SER A 618 10.47 37.82 -14.58
N PHE A 619 9.34 38.23 -14.02
CA PHE A 619 8.07 37.57 -14.22
C PHE A 619 7.60 37.66 -15.69
N TRP A 620 7.76 38.82 -16.32
CA TRP A 620 7.46 38.99 -17.74
C TRP A 620 8.28 38.03 -18.61
N CYS A 621 9.62 38.01 -18.45
CA CYS A 621 10.48 37.11 -19.21
C CYS A 621 10.10 35.63 -19.02
N PHE A 622 9.68 35.25 -17.84
CA PHE A 622 9.17 33.89 -17.56
C PHE A 622 7.84 33.65 -18.27
N LEU A 623 6.85 34.54 -18.09
CA LEU A 623 5.51 34.41 -18.68
C LEU A 623 5.55 34.36 -20.21
N GLU A 624 6.38 35.23 -20.84
CA GLU A 624 6.58 35.24 -22.28
C GLU A 624 7.08 33.88 -22.80
N LYS A 625 8.00 33.22 -22.08
CA LYS A 625 8.52 31.91 -22.47
C LYS A 625 7.45 30.84 -22.44
N ILE A 626 6.62 30.77 -21.35
CA ILE A 626 5.57 29.76 -21.24
C ILE A 626 4.46 29.98 -22.27
N LEU A 627 4.09 31.23 -22.54
CA LEU A 627 3.07 31.53 -23.54
C LEU A 627 3.55 31.20 -24.96
N LYS A 628 4.80 31.47 -25.29
CA LYS A 628 5.45 31.07 -26.57
C LYS A 628 5.52 29.56 -26.72
N ALA A 629 5.63 28.82 -25.63
CA ALA A 629 5.59 27.35 -25.61
C ALA A 629 4.17 26.75 -25.74
N GLY A 630 3.13 27.59 -25.80
CA GLY A 630 1.76 27.18 -26.07
C GLY A 630 0.95 26.73 -24.86
N PHE A 631 1.37 27.06 -23.64
CA PHE A 631 0.61 26.74 -22.42
C PHE A 631 -0.65 27.60 -22.27
N ARG A 632 -1.83 27.00 -22.32
CA ARG A 632 -3.16 27.65 -22.16
C ARG A 632 -4.25 26.60 -21.81
N PRO A 633 -5.19 26.86 -20.90
CA PRO A 633 -5.34 27.95 -19.94
C PRO A 633 -4.34 27.83 -18.77
N LEU A 634 -4.22 28.87 -17.94
CA LEU A 634 -3.23 28.97 -16.85
C LEU A 634 -3.94 29.19 -15.50
N ASP A 635 -3.72 28.29 -14.56
CA ASP A 635 -4.04 28.51 -13.15
C ASP A 635 -3.03 29.50 -12.53
N THR A 636 -3.51 30.52 -11.81
CA THR A 636 -2.64 31.58 -11.25
C THR A 636 -1.72 31.06 -10.15
N GLY A 637 -2.17 30.05 -9.39
CA GLY A 637 -1.33 29.37 -8.40
C GLY A 637 -0.17 28.60 -9.07
N LEU A 638 -0.47 27.92 -10.18
CA LEU A 638 0.51 27.18 -10.96
C LEU A 638 1.53 28.10 -11.66
N ILE A 639 1.10 29.27 -12.13
CA ILE A 639 2.04 30.30 -12.69
C ILE A 639 3.02 30.72 -11.61
N GLY A 640 2.58 30.99 -10.39
CA GLY A 640 3.42 31.37 -9.27
C GLY A 640 4.45 30.29 -8.92
N GLN A 641 4.02 29.04 -8.86
CA GLN A 641 4.90 27.89 -8.61
C GLN A 641 5.91 27.69 -9.73
N ALA A 642 5.46 27.71 -10.99
CA ALA A 642 6.34 27.55 -12.13
C ALA A 642 7.38 28.68 -12.21
N PHE A 643 7.01 29.91 -11.83
CA PHE A 643 7.95 31.03 -11.73
C PHE A 643 9.04 30.78 -10.68
N ARG A 644 8.65 30.28 -9.49
CA ARG A 644 9.60 29.90 -8.42
C ARG A 644 10.55 28.80 -8.89
N LEU A 645 10.02 27.75 -9.51
CA LEU A 645 10.81 26.63 -10.04
C LEU A 645 11.79 27.06 -11.14
N ALA A 646 11.45 28.11 -11.88
CA ALA A 646 12.32 28.71 -12.87
C ALA A 646 13.44 29.63 -12.29
N GLY A 647 13.56 29.64 -10.95
CA GLY A 647 14.54 30.49 -10.23
C GLY A 647 14.02 31.88 -9.89
N GLY A 648 12.73 32.15 -10.04
CA GLY A 648 12.06 33.37 -9.59
C GLY A 648 11.92 33.47 -8.07
N SER A 649 11.60 34.64 -7.60
CA SER A 649 11.27 34.84 -6.17
C SER A 649 9.96 34.16 -5.79
N LYS A 650 9.78 33.86 -4.48
CA LYS A 650 8.50 33.42 -3.95
C LYS A 650 7.46 34.52 -4.18
N ILE A 651 6.39 34.18 -4.88
CA ILE A 651 5.33 35.13 -5.21
C ILE A 651 3.97 34.52 -4.88
N SER A 652 3.07 35.33 -4.39
CA SER A 652 1.75 34.92 -3.99
C SER A 652 0.78 34.81 -5.18
N VAL A 653 -0.33 34.10 -5.02
CA VAL A 653 -1.41 34.08 -6.01
C VAL A 653 -1.93 35.50 -6.27
N PHE A 654 -2.12 36.29 -5.20
CA PHE A 654 -2.52 37.70 -5.31
C PHE A 654 -1.53 38.49 -6.17
N THR A 655 -0.22 38.35 -5.91
CA THR A 655 0.84 39.03 -6.68
C THR A 655 0.85 38.58 -8.14
N VAL A 656 0.68 37.28 -8.42
CA VAL A 656 0.58 36.76 -9.80
C VAL A 656 -0.60 37.42 -10.53
N GLU A 657 -1.76 37.47 -9.93
CA GLU A 657 -2.93 38.08 -10.55
C GLU A 657 -2.71 39.57 -10.84
N ARG A 658 -2.09 40.29 -9.90
CA ARG A 658 -1.77 41.74 -10.12
C ARG A 658 -0.74 41.93 -11.23
N LEU A 659 0.27 41.07 -11.30
CA LEU A 659 1.26 41.10 -12.40
C LEU A 659 0.56 40.83 -13.75
N LEU A 660 -0.35 39.88 -13.82
CA LEU A 660 -1.11 39.60 -15.04
C LEU A 660 -2.01 40.79 -15.43
N ASP A 661 -2.72 41.38 -14.47
CA ASP A 661 -3.54 42.57 -14.71
C ASP A 661 -2.68 43.75 -15.23
N LEU A 662 -1.53 44.00 -14.62
CA LEU A 662 -0.60 45.03 -15.04
C LEU A 662 -0.07 44.80 -16.46
N LEU A 663 0.32 43.55 -16.77
CA LEU A 663 0.82 43.20 -18.11
C LEU A 663 -0.27 43.35 -19.19
N ALA A 664 -1.53 43.05 -18.84
CA ALA A 664 -2.69 43.25 -19.68
C ALA A 664 -2.97 44.75 -19.91
N GLU A 665 -2.97 45.59 -18.84
CA GLU A 665 -3.12 47.03 -18.94
C GLU A 665 -2.01 47.68 -19.74
N MET A 666 -0.79 47.10 -19.67
CA MET A 666 0.34 47.52 -20.48
C MET A 666 0.25 47.07 -21.94
N GLY A 667 -0.78 46.30 -22.33
CA GLY A 667 -0.96 45.78 -23.67
C GLY A 667 0.06 44.71 -24.09
N LEU A 668 0.70 44.06 -23.14
CA LEU A 668 1.69 43.00 -23.40
C LEU A 668 1.03 41.65 -23.59
N ILE A 669 -0.12 41.46 -22.94
CA ILE A 669 -0.93 40.25 -23.04
C ILE A 669 -2.44 40.61 -23.17
N THR A 670 -3.21 39.73 -23.80
CA THR A 670 -4.67 39.72 -23.67
C THR A 670 -5.06 38.71 -22.60
N LEU A 671 -5.81 39.15 -21.59
CA LEU A 671 -6.21 38.33 -20.46
C LEU A 671 -7.71 38.07 -20.46
N ASN A 672 -8.12 36.80 -20.57
CA ASN A 672 -9.50 36.36 -20.43
C ASN A 672 -9.66 35.55 -19.15
N LYS A 673 -10.48 36.01 -18.20
CA LYS A 673 -10.75 35.33 -16.94
C LYS A 673 -11.94 34.39 -17.12
N LEU A 674 -11.77 33.10 -16.88
CA LEU A 674 -12.81 32.07 -16.94
C LEU A 674 -13.60 32.04 -15.63
N GLN A 675 -14.84 31.57 -15.70
CA GLN A 675 -15.71 31.43 -14.50
C GLN A 675 -15.17 30.44 -13.46
N THR A 676 -14.28 29.54 -13.88
CA THR A 676 -13.62 28.51 -13.03
C THR A 676 -12.48 29.06 -12.16
N GLY A 677 -12.10 30.36 -12.31
CA GLY A 677 -10.94 30.93 -11.65
C GLY A 677 -9.64 30.78 -12.44
N GLU A 678 -9.65 30.03 -13.54
CA GLU A 678 -8.55 29.96 -14.50
C GLU A 678 -8.46 31.24 -15.34
N VAL A 679 -7.27 31.57 -15.81
CA VAL A 679 -7.03 32.68 -16.72
C VAL A 679 -6.46 32.17 -18.05
N SER A 680 -6.96 32.68 -19.14
CA SER A 680 -6.34 32.50 -20.45
C SER A 680 -5.57 33.78 -20.82
N ALA A 681 -4.30 33.66 -21.10
CA ALA A 681 -3.45 34.78 -21.51
C ALA A 681 -2.87 34.53 -22.89
N GLU A 682 -2.86 35.57 -23.72
CA GLU A 682 -2.26 35.56 -25.05
C GLU A 682 -1.31 36.71 -25.20
N LEU A 683 -0.16 36.48 -25.91
CA LEU A 683 0.77 37.55 -26.24
C LEU A 683 0.14 38.51 -27.23
N CYS A 684 0.20 39.80 -26.95
CA CYS A 684 -0.17 40.81 -27.92
C CYS A 684 0.97 40.99 -28.93
N ALA A 685 0.61 41.19 -30.19
CA ALA A 685 1.59 41.64 -31.20
C ALA A 685 2.07 43.07 -30.83
N LEU A 686 3.32 43.18 -30.38
CA LEU A 686 3.88 44.48 -30.03
C LEU A 686 4.28 45.23 -31.34
N ASP A 687 3.65 46.39 -31.55
CA ASP A 687 4.14 47.34 -32.56
C ASP A 687 5.48 47.91 -32.09
N SER A 688 6.55 47.62 -32.83
CA SER A 688 7.91 48.08 -32.51
C SER A 688 8.06 49.62 -32.51
N SER A 689 7.09 50.34 -33.03
CA SER A 689 7.04 51.80 -33.05
C SER A 689 6.26 52.45 -31.91
N ALA A 690 5.49 51.66 -31.12
CA ALA A 690 4.70 52.17 -30.02
C ALA A 690 5.56 52.56 -28.82
N LYS A 691 5.29 53.72 -28.21
CA LYS A 691 5.92 54.11 -26.94
C LYS A 691 5.57 53.06 -25.87
N ARG A 692 6.61 52.53 -25.17
CA ARG A 692 6.41 51.60 -24.07
C ARG A 692 5.49 52.22 -23.01
N PRO A 693 4.39 51.53 -22.59
CA PRO A 693 3.48 52.07 -21.59
C PRO A 693 4.22 52.27 -20.26
N GLN A 694 3.92 53.39 -19.58
CA GLN A 694 4.52 53.67 -18.28
C GLN A 694 3.71 52.94 -17.17
N LEU A 695 4.39 52.26 -16.27
CA LEU A 695 3.81 51.53 -15.15
C LEU A 695 2.97 52.46 -14.24
N SER A 696 3.47 53.66 -13.98
CA SER A 696 2.79 54.67 -13.16
C SER A 696 1.44 55.17 -13.74
N ALA A 697 1.20 54.96 -15.02
CA ALA A 697 -0.04 55.33 -15.67
C ALA A 697 -1.19 54.28 -15.46
N GLN A 698 -0.85 53.05 -15.12
CA GLN A 698 -1.79 51.93 -15.05
C GLN A 698 -2.74 52.03 -13.86
N ALA A 699 -4.00 51.64 -14.06
CA ALA A 699 -5.02 51.69 -13.01
C ALA A 699 -4.72 50.75 -11.85
N THR A 700 -4.32 49.50 -12.14
CA THR A 700 -3.91 48.53 -11.13
C THR A 700 -2.72 49.01 -10.31
N TRP A 701 -1.69 49.66 -10.94
CA TRP A 701 -0.56 50.22 -10.22
C TRP A 701 -0.94 51.35 -9.27
N LYS A 702 -1.79 52.28 -9.73
CA LYS A 702 -2.31 53.38 -8.88
C LYS A 702 -3.09 52.91 -7.72
N ARG A 703 -3.91 51.91 -7.92
CA ARG A 703 -4.71 51.30 -6.84
C ARG A 703 -3.82 50.59 -5.82
N LEU A 704 -2.83 49.79 -6.26
CA LEU A 704 -1.85 49.14 -5.37
C LEU A 704 -1.07 50.17 -4.52
N LEU A 705 -0.65 51.27 -5.09
CA LEU A 705 0.02 52.37 -4.37
C LEU A 705 -0.89 52.98 -3.32
N ALA A 706 -2.16 53.23 -3.65
CA ALA A 706 -3.14 53.83 -2.74
C ALA A 706 -3.51 52.89 -1.55
N GLU A 707 -3.51 51.58 -1.77
CA GLU A 707 -3.86 50.58 -0.76
C GLU A 707 -2.62 49.97 -0.04
N GLY A 708 -1.42 50.55 -0.21
CA GLY A 708 -0.17 50.08 0.43
C GLY A 708 0.36 48.77 -0.11
N GLY A 709 -0.15 48.31 -1.25
CA GLY A 709 0.21 47.01 -1.88
C GLY A 709 1.51 47.03 -2.72
N VAL A 710 2.39 48.02 -2.54
CA VAL A 710 3.67 48.10 -3.22
C VAL A 710 4.77 48.33 -2.19
N LYS A 711 5.87 47.58 -2.27
CA LYS A 711 7.07 47.85 -1.46
C LYS A 711 7.61 49.26 -1.82
N ASN A 712 7.80 50.08 -0.78
CA ASN A 712 8.46 51.36 -0.98
C ASN A 712 9.84 51.16 -1.62
N VAL A 713 10.00 51.61 -2.86
CA VAL A 713 11.29 51.76 -3.52
C VAL A 713 11.80 53.11 -3.08
N GLY A 714 12.63 53.13 -2.02
CA GLY A 714 13.35 54.32 -1.56
C GLY A 714 14.39 54.75 -2.60
#